data_70c67d3529d788c4cc71ca949ecc8c51
#
_entry.id   70c67d3529d788c4cc71ca949ecc8c51
#
_cell.length_a   1.000
_cell.length_b   1.000
_cell.length_c   1.000
_cell.angle_alpha   90.00
_cell.angle_beta   90.00
_cell.angle_gamma   90.00
#
_symmetry.space_group_name_H-M   'P 1'
#
loop_
_entity.id
_entity.type
_entity.pdbx_description
1 polymer ?
#
loop_
_entity_poly.entity_id
_entity_poly.type
_entity_poly.pdbx_seq_one_letter_code
_entity_poly.pdbx_strand_id
1 'polypeptide(L)'
;MGEEDEEGEDDEEGYNSEQYPDSEPPLSFPVPAIDGLDGSKPAKPKEEKLDPKLVGMSVGFKNLYAGKEDRRGRFQWQETIPEDLVPPAENAETQKWAFVARYTKVYGDPRRTLALHSVVIQSPLLKKVLEDVLAGYPNVTVGLQRLEFSGKFEALIHRFPELNSAIDTLQKQLEDERNASAEVATDEDLEMSGVSLGEHDTPVSEDKASEVAEANGKSDEEQKLSQDKTNGTKSASELTPELTPSDTELRLKHTVLLRDLLFNEFQVLLESSRDMRAQGVMTYEALWTMFEPGHLVYAREEGQDRVYNMLSGKYGLDAEEKPVFWLKVRYIDFDGTKFGWRQTKISISDYQGTCPIASLAAYPINFYANEDALREKLLKRGSDVESLVGTHYRAYDGIGWKLDMYGQKERHSVKGRIIVDTVGWNRYNPNQAIFTSALDSKGSDKSAPPHLRAMFLPTFGESLDDGCGGGMPLDGHFGDEEDVKKLPSLTDDQKVLCTHLIRGYALKEKIWLNFFVNSVQDVAFNSSAFQSLVLPEDTKELILGFTCTQQSTRMAYDDVIEGKGRGIILLLCGPPGVGKTLTAESVAEEMKVPLFIMSAGDLGMDSKHIEARLLSVLGMCTRWNAILLLDEADIFLEERSRHEVERNKLVSIFLRVLEYHEGIMFLTTNRVSTFDPAFQSRIHISIDYPELSPDSRRMIWENFLQRHNDAQEKVRLSPPKNPASSIKSVSEAQEDKDDAATKAKHEALTRPHAITKQEIRQLSLLKLNGRQIKNMLKTAQLLANRKAEPLQHKHIKTVLDATQHLHNASKATEHARSSIFN
;
A
#
# COMPACT_ATOMS: atom_id res chain seq x y z
N MET A 1 29.44 64.94 -3.59
CA MET A 1 30.83 64.55 -3.80
C MET A 1 30.72 63.03 -3.97
N GLY A 2 30.78 62.58 -5.07
CA GLY A 2 31.13 62.54 -6.50
C GLY A 2 30.71 61.16 -6.87
N GLU A 3 29.78 60.90 -7.70
CA GLU A 3 29.94 60.85 -9.20
C GLU A 3 31.10 59.97 -9.59
N GLU A 4 30.80 58.83 -10.22
CA GLU A 4 31.23 58.58 -11.61
C GLU A 4 30.54 57.33 -12.16
N ASP A 5 29.85 57.57 -13.26
CA ASP A 5 29.23 56.65 -14.20
C ASP A 5 30.35 55.88 -14.94
N GLU A 6 30.10 54.58 -15.28
CA GLU A 6 30.64 53.98 -16.51
C GLU A 6 29.62 53.05 -17.13
N GLU A 7 29.14 53.49 -18.27
CA GLU A 7 28.45 52.73 -19.31
C GLU A 7 29.43 51.74 -19.95
N GLY A 8 28.95 50.57 -20.34
CA GLY A 8 29.69 49.56 -21.08
C GLY A 8 28.76 48.53 -21.66
N GLU A 9 28.23 48.88 -22.77
CA GLU A 9 28.05 48.19 -24.07
C GLU A 9 27.62 46.75 -24.09
N ASP A 10 26.53 46.53 -24.79
CA ASP A 10 25.87 45.35 -25.31
C ASP A 10 26.83 44.48 -26.14
N ASP A 11 26.82 43.18 -25.88
CA ASP A 11 27.11 42.15 -26.88
C ASP A 11 25.99 41.09 -26.84
N GLU A 12 25.04 41.25 -27.76
CA GLU A 12 24.11 40.24 -28.21
C GLU A 12 24.89 39.16 -28.99
N GLU A 13 25.21 38.01 -28.39
CA GLU A 13 25.47 36.79 -29.13
C GLU A 13 24.26 35.87 -29.07
N GLY A 14 23.54 35.88 -30.21
CA GLY A 14 22.44 34.98 -30.48
C GLY A 14 22.89 33.51 -30.50
N TYR A 15 22.39 32.71 -29.57
CA TYR A 15 22.40 31.25 -29.69
C TYR A 15 21.19 30.81 -30.46
N ASN A 16 21.44 30.35 -31.67
CA ASN A 16 20.51 29.61 -32.52
C ASN A 16 20.01 28.36 -31.77
N SER A 17 18.71 28.29 -31.60
CA SER A 17 17.99 27.08 -31.24
C SER A 17 17.97 26.12 -32.43
N GLU A 18 18.83 25.12 -32.45
CA GLU A 18 18.71 23.99 -33.35
C GLU A 18 17.56 23.08 -32.86
N GLN A 19 16.48 23.09 -33.59
CA GLN A 19 15.37 22.15 -33.53
C GLN A 19 15.89 20.75 -33.88
N TYR A 20 15.78 19.81 -32.95
CA TYR A 20 15.87 18.39 -33.27
C TYR A 20 14.54 17.94 -33.87
N PRO A 21 14.55 17.36 -35.07
CA PRO A 21 13.32 16.82 -35.67
C PRO A 21 12.94 15.47 -35.07
N ASP A 22 11.64 15.30 -34.87
CA ASP A 22 10.95 14.06 -34.50
C ASP A 22 11.45 12.85 -35.30
N SER A 23 11.79 11.77 -34.59
CA SER A 23 12.17 10.50 -35.20
C SER A 23 10.94 9.75 -35.67
N GLU A 24 10.67 9.83 -36.98
CA GLU A 24 9.77 8.91 -37.69
C GLU A 24 10.37 7.49 -37.78
N PRO A 25 9.54 6.43 -37.86
CA PRO A 25 10.02 5.06 -37.99
C PRO A 25 10.74 4.84 -39.34
N PRO A 26 11.70 3.92 -39.42
CA PRO A 26 12.57 3.79 -40.60
C PRO A 26 11.76 3.33 -41.83
N LEU A 27 11.64 4.21 -42.78
CA LEU A 27 11.17 3.93 -44.10
C LEU A 27 12.22 3.08 -44.82
N SER A 28 11.76 2.02 -45.46
CA SER A 28 12.52 1.17 -46.39
C SER A 28 13.07 2.03 -47.53
N PHE A 29 14.40 2.15 -47.61
CA PHE A 29 15.05 2.80 -48.76
C PHE A 29 15.10 1.85 -49.95
N PRO A 30 14.72 2.29 -51.14
CA PRO A 30 15.00 1.55 -52.38
C PRO A 30 16.47 1.71 -52.78
N VAL A 31 17.13 0.60 -53.02
CA VAL A 31 18.49 0.54 -53.56
C VAL A 31 18.49 1.08 -54.97
N PRO A 32 19.32 2.05 -55.35
CA PRO A 32 19.43 2.51 -56.76
C PRO A 32 20.00 1.40 -57.64
N ALA A 33 19.35 1.14 -58.74
CA ALA A 33 19.81 0.24 -59.79
C ALA A 33 21.04 0.88 -60.46
N ILE A 34 22.18 0.17 -60.46
CA ILE A 34 23.30 0.46 -61.31
C ILE A 34 23.14 -0.45 -62.54
N ASP A 35 22.79 0.15 -63.68
CA ASP A 35 22.84 -0.49 -64.97
C ASP A 35 24.26 -0.73 -65.47
N GLY A 36 24.51 -1.95 -65.93
CA GLY A 36 25.55 -2.31 -66.85
C GLY A 36 26.76 -3.02 -66.29
N LEU A 37 26.67 -4.37 -66.32
CA LEU A 37 27.75 -5.23 -66.84
C LEU A 37 27.25 -6.69 -66.86
N ASP A 38 27.28 -7.21 -68.08
CA ASP A 38 26.88 -8.57 -68.47
C ASP A 38 27.79 -9.60 -67.75
N GLY A 39 27.18 -10.56 -67.09
CA GLY A 39 27.93 -11.64 -66.42
C GLY A 39 26.97 -12.51 -65.68
N SER A 40 26.59 -13.65 -66.21
CA SER A 40 25.86 -14.79 -65.71
C SER A 40 25.67 -14.84 -64.18
N LYS A 41 24.47 -14.54 -63.72
CA LYS A 41 24.05 -14.76 -62.31
C LYS A 41 24.02 -16.26 -62.04
N PRO A 42 24.71 -16.77 -60.97
CA PRO A 42 24.41 -18.06 -60.47
C PRO A 42 22.98 -18.04 -59.89
N ALA A 43 22.17 -19.00 -60.30
CA ALA A 43 20.81 -19.19 -59.84
C ALA A 43 20.78 -19.22 -58.32
N LYS A 44 19.99 -18.35 -57.70
CA LYS A 44 19.69 -18.43 -56.26
C LYS A 44 19.14 -19.85 -56.00
N PRO A 45 19.65 -20.60 -55.05
CA PRO A 45 19.03 -21.84 -54.62
C PRO A 45 17.57 -21.53 -54.25
N LYS A 46 16.64 -22.29 -54.84
CA LYS A 46 15.24 -22.22 -54.49
C LYS A 46 15.12 -22.54 -53.02
N GLU A 47 14.66 -21.60 -52.22
CA GLU A 47 14.27 -21.87 -50.81
C GLU A 47 13.17 -22.93 -50.87
N GLU A 48 13.54 -24.20 -50.66
CA GLU A 48 12.55 -25.26 -50.44
C GLU A 48 11.84 -24.92 -49.12
N LYS A 49 10.59 -24.49 -49.20
CA LYS A 49 9.73 -24.33 -48.03
C LYS A 49 9.47 -25.71 -47.44
N LEU A 50 10.00 -25.96 -46.26
CA LEU A 50 9.74 -27.16 -45.54
C LEU A 50 8.24 -27.32 -45.23
N ASP A 51 7.70 -28.53 -45.34
CA ASP A 51 6.31 -28.80 -44.95
C ASP A 51 6.14 -28.41 -43.48
N PRO A 52 5.15 -27.58 -43.13
CA PRO A 52 4.88 -27.13 -41.76
C PRO A 52 4.77 -28.27 -40.75
N LYS A 53 4.44 -29.48 -41.17
CA LYS A 53 4.34 -30.68 -40.33
C LYS A 53 5.70 -31.24 -39.91
N LEU A 54 6.77 -30.93 -40.63
CA LEU A 54 8.11 -31.42 -40.39
C LEU A 54 8.96 -30.43 -39.56
N VAL A 55 8.45 -29.25 -39.29
CA VAL A 55 9.17 -28.26 -38.49
C VAL A 55 9.28 -28.73 -37.05
N GLY A 56 10.51 -28.87 -36.56
CA GLY A 56 10.81 -29.27 -35.20
C GLY A 56 10.58 -30.75 -34.84
N MET A 57 10.26 -31.60 -35.82
CA MET A 57 9.94 -33.03 -35.57
C MET A 57 11.16 -33.95 -35.50
N SER A 58 12.36 -33.50 -35.87
CA SER A 58 13.57 -34.29 -35.78
C SER A 58 14.07 -34.40 -34.34
N VAL A 59 14.37 -35.62 -33.89
CA VAL A 59 14.96 -35.88 -32.57
C VAL A 59 16.43 -35.48 -32.61
N GLY A 60 16.73 -34.34 -31.96
CA GLY A 60 18.08 -33.81 -31.88
C GLY A 60 18.08 -32.27 -31.78
N PHE A 61 19.23 -31.74 -31.54
CA PHE A 61 19.46 -30.30 -31.58
C PHE A 61 20.72 -30.00 -32.41
N LYS A 62 20.79 -28.78 -32.90
CA LYS A 62 21.92 -28.33 -33.69
C LYS A 62 22.62 -27.18 -32.98
N ASN A 63 23.92 -27.30 -32.77
CA ASN A 63 24.73 -26.22 -32.22
C ASN A 63 25.10 -25.24 -33.33
N LEU A 64 24.89 -23.94 -33.02
CA LEU A 64 25.34 -22.83 -33.86
C LEU A 64 26.30 -21.96 -33.07
N TYR A 65 27.35 -21.52 -33.73
CA TYR A 65 28.46 -20.77 -33.14
C TYR A 65 28.52 -19.36 -33.74
N ALA A 66 28.88 -18.38 -32.89
CA ALA A 66 29.09 -17.01 -33.38
C ALA A 66 30.25 -16.95 -34.37
N GLY A 67 30.01 -16.39 -35.55
CA GLY A 67 31.04 -16.13 -36.56
C GLY A 67 31.91 -14.90 -36.23
N LYS A 68 32.61 -14.38 -37.22
CA LYS A 68 33.47 -13.22 -37.10
C LYS A 68 32.66 -11.97 -36.88
N GLU A 69 33.04 -11.18 -35.83
CA GLU A 69 32.40 -9.93 -35.54
C GLU A 69 32.76 -8.83 -36.56
N ASP A 70 31.79 -8.00 -36.96
CA ASP A 70 32.05 -6.77 -37.72
C ASP A 70 32.61 -5.68 -36.81
N ARG A 71 33.01 -4.54 -37.40
CA ARG A 71 33.52 -3.36 -36.63
C ARG A 71 32.54 -2.75 -35.62
N ARG A 72 31.27 -3.25 -35.61
CA ARG A 72 30.19 -2.83 -34.71
C ARG A 72 29.81 -3.93 -33.71
N GLY A 73 30.63 -5.00 -33.59
CA GLY A 73 30.37 -6.11 -32.66
C GLY A 73 29.22 -7.04 -33.10
N ARG A 74 28.79 -7.02 -34.38
CA ARG A 74 27.74 -7.90 -34.88
C ARG A 74 28.36 -9.12 -35.54
N PHE A 75 27.83 -10.31 -35.26
CA PHE A 75 28.29 -11.58 -35.81
C PHE A 75 27.13 -12.40 -36.41
N GLN A 76 27.44 -13.39 -37.26
CA GLN A 76 26.47 -14.34 -37.80
C GLN A 76 26.67 -15.70 -37.14
N TRP A 77 25.56 -16.45 -36.98
CA TRP A 77 25.57 -17.78 -36.42
C TRP A 77 26.02 -18.81 -37.46
N GLN A 78 26.90 -19.77 -37.08
CA GLN A 78 27.42 -20.80 -37.97
C GLN A 78 27.50 -22.20 -37.29
N GLU A 79 27.51 -23.27 -38.09
CA GLU A 79 27.50 -24.64 -37.57
C GLU A 79 28.88 -25.12 -37.14
N THR A 80 29.93 -24.57 -37.70
CA THR A 80 31.32 -24.95 -37.34
C THR A 80 31.88 -24.03 -36.28
N ILE A 81 32.73 -24.55 -35.40
CA ILE A 81 33.57 -23.74 -34.51
C ILE A 81 34.36 -22.77 -35.38
N PRO A 82 34.30 -21.44 -35.11
CA PRO A 82 34.61 -20.44 -36.12
C PRO A 82 36.06 -20.45 -36.59
N GLU A 83 36.23 -20.70 -37.85
CA GLU A 83 37.45 -20.46 -38.64
C GLU A 83 37.16 -19.65 -39.91
N ASP A 84 36.37 -18.65 -39.82
CA ASP A 84 36.00 -17.74 -40.93
C ASP A 84 35.12 -18.35 -42.06
N LEU A 85 33.97 -17.75 -42.15
CA LEU A 85 32.94 -17.75 -43.20
C LEU A 85 31.95 -18.92 -43.19
N VAL A 86 30.68 -18.59 -43.01
CA VAL A 86 29.71 -19.15 -43.91
C VAL A 86 28.22 -18.85 -43.69
N PRO A 87 27.34 -19.35 -44.51
CA PRO A 87 26.01 -18.89 -44.86
C PRO A 87 24.98 -18.89 -43.73
N PRO A 88 23.82 -18.26 -43.97
CA PRO A 88 22.86 -17.93 -42.87
C PRO A 88 22.53 -19.15 -42.01
N ALA A 89 22.73 -19.00 -40.73
CA ALA A 89 22.60 -20.04 -39.71
C ALA A 89 21.16 -20.61 -39.54
N GLU A 90 20.16 -19.97 -40.08
CA GLU A 90 18.79 -20.45 -40.11
C GLU A 90 18.41 -20.80 -41.56
N ASN A 91 18.58 -22.09 -41.90
CA ASN A 91 18.21 -22.66 -43.19
C ASN A 91 17.16 -23.79 -43.03
N ALA A 92 16.63 -24.32 -44.09
CA ALA A 92 15.62 -25.38 -44.08
C ALA A 92 16.09 -26.65 -43.34
N GLU A 93 17.40 -26.87 -43.26
CA GLU A 93 17.97 -28.02 -42.48
C GLU A 93 17.93 -27.76 -40.97
N THR A 94 18.25 -26.54 -40.52
CA THR A 94 18.21 -26.23 -39.07
C THR A 94 16.80 -26.25 -38.54
N GLN A 95 15.80 -25.93 -39.38
CA GLN A 95 14.37 -25.93 -38.97
C GLN A 95 13.82 -27.35 -38.71
N LYS A 96 14.48 -28.38 -39.12
CA LYS A 96 14.06 -29.78 -38.83
C LYS A 96 14.30 -30.22 -37.41
N TRP A 97 15.20 -29.54 -36.65
CA TRP A 97 15.60 -29.94 -35.33
C TRP A 97 14.61 -29.44 -34.24
N ALA A 98 14.51 -30.16 -33.13
CA ALA A 98 13.61 -29.83 -32.04
C ALA A 98 13.91 -28.43 -31.48
N PHE A 99 15.16 -28.07 -31.34
CA PHE A 99 15.62 -26.71 -30.99
C PHE A 99 17.03 -26.46 -31.55
N VAL A 100 17.42 -25.18 -31.57
CA VAL A 100 18.77 -24.75 -32.01
C VAL A 100 19.46 -24.03 -30.86
N ALA A 101 20.62 -24.57 -30.43
CA ALA A 101 21.48 -23.96 -29.41
C ALA A 101 22.58 -23.15 -30.09
N ARG A 102 22.75 -21.88 -29.66
CA ARG A 102 23.75 -20.96 -30.19
C ARG A 102 24.77 -20.63 -29.14
N TYR A 103 26.05 -20.71 -29.51
CA TYR A 103 27.18 -20.47 -28.62
C TYR A 103 27.98 -19.23 -29.06
N THR A 104 28.43 -18.44 -28.08
CA THR A 104 29.37 -17.33 -28.28
C THR A 104 30.72 -17.62 -27.68
N LYS A 105 31.77 -16.98 -28.24
CA LYS A 105 33.10 -17.02 -27.65
C LYS A 105 33.15 -16.21 -26.37
N VAL A 106 33.78 -16.78 -25.35
CA VAL A 106 34.06 -16.10 -24.08
C VAL A 106 35.54 -15.73 -24.06
N TYR A 107 35.81 -14.42 -23.95
CA TYR A 107 37.15 -13.87 -23.83
C TYR A 107 37.44 -13.60 -22.35
N GLY A 108 38.53 -14.20 -21.82
CA GLY A 108 38.95 -13.94 -20.43
C GLY A 108 38.80 -15.07 -19.43
N ASP A 109 38.08 -16.15 -19.76
CA ASP A 109 38.04 -17.35 -18.93
C ASP A 109 38.85 -18.46 -19.58
N PRO A 110 40.00 -18.85 -19.01
CA PRO A 110 40.84 -19.94 -19.56
C PRO A 110 40.20 -21.32 -19.47
N ARG A 111 39.13 -21.48 -18.67
CA ARG A 111 38.44 -22.74 -18.47
C ARG A 111 37.26 -22.93 -19.41
N ARG A 112 36.72 -21.85 -19.99
CA ARG A 112 35.51 -21.90 -20.82
C ARG A 112 35.68 -21.00 -22.04
N THR A 113 35.85 -21.60 -23.20
CA THR A 113 36.06 -20.89 -24.45
C THR A 113 34.75 -20.52 -25.17
N LEU A 114 33.67 -21.24 -24.87
CA LEU A 114 32.33 -21.07 -25.46
C LEU A 114 31.28 -21.04 -24.35
N ALA A 115 30.29 -20.16 -24.48
CA ALA A 115 29.12 -20.11 -23.60
C ALA A 115 27.82 -20.13 -24.42
N LEU A 116 26.81 -20.81 -23.88
CA LEU A 116 25.47 -20.85 -24.48
C LEU A 116 24.87 -19.43 -24.49
N HIS A 117 24.62 -18.90 -25.69
CA HIS A 117 24.07 -17.59 -25.90
C HIS A 117 22.55 -17.60 -25.94
N SER A 118 21.97 -18.48 -26.79
CA SER A 118 20.50 -18.58 -26.89
C SER A 118 20.08 -19.98 -27.34
N VAL A 119 18.84 -20.34 -26.98
CA VAL A 119 18.16 -21.59 -27.43
C VAL A 119 16.85 -21.19 -28.10
N VAL A 120 16.69 -21.58 -29.35
CA VAL A 120 15.47 -21.32 -30.14
C VAL A 120 14.67 -22.61 -30.22
N ILE A 121 13.51 -22.66 -29.63
CA ILE A 121 12.61 -23.82 -29.58
C ILE A 121 11.76 -23.81 -30.86
N GLN A 122 11.87 -24.92 -31.61
CA GLN A 122 11.17 -25.09 -32.90
C GLN A 122 10.06 -26.15 -32.81
N SER A 123 10.25 -27.19 -32.02
CA SER A 123 9.31 -28.28 -31.87
C SER A 123 7.96 -27.85 -31.28
N PRO A 124 6.84 -28.08 -31.96
CA PRO A 124 5.52 -27.83 -31.42
C PRO A 124 5.18 -28.75 -30.23
N LEU A 125 5.76 -29.97 -30.20
CA LEU A 125 5.58 -30.92 -29.11
C LEU A 125 6.27 -30.42 -27.83
N LEU A 126 7.51 -29.92 -27.98
CA LEU A 126 8.26 -29.35 -26.85
C LEU A 126 7.60 -28.06 -26.32
N LYS A 127 7.04 -27.23 -27.22
CA LYS A 127 6.29 -26.03 -26.81
C LYS A 127 5.11 -26.39 -25.91
N LYS A 128 4.35 -27.45 -26.22
CA LYS A 128 3.24 -27.90 -25.37
C LYS A 128 3.70 -28.26 -23.95
N VAL A 129 4.83 -28.98 -23.82
CA VAL A 129 5.40 -29.32 -22.51
C VAL A 129 5.86 -28.05 -21.78
N LEU A 130 6.47 -27.11 -22.50
CA LEU A 130 6.91 -25.85 -21.91
C LEU A 130 5.73 -24.93 -21.55
N GLU A 131 4.55 -25.05 -22.15
CA GLU A 131 3.33 -24.35 -21.70
C GLU A 131 2.95 -24.76 -20.28
N ASP A 132 3.04 -26.05 -19.95
CA ASP A 132 2.75 -26.57 -18.63
C ASP A 132 3.87 -26.23 -17.63
N VAL A 133 5.13 -26.43 -18.02
CA VAL A 133 6.30 -26.15 -17.16
C VAL A 133 6.42 -24.66 -16.83
N LEU A 134 6.19 -23.78 -17.79
CA LEU A 134 6.30 -22.32 -17.63
C LEU A 134 4.94 -21.66 -17.32
N ALA A 135 3.92 -22.46 -16.97
CA ALA A 135 2.61 -21.94 -16.60
C ALA A 135 2.74 -20.94 -15.45
N GLY A 136 2.18 -19.74 -15.65
CA GLY A 136 2.22 -18.65 -14.66
C GLY A 136 3.55 -17.90 -14.54
N TYR A 137 4.60 -18.30 -15.29
CA TYR A 137 5.85 -17.54 -15.31
C TYR A 137 5.67 -16.24 -16.12
N PRO A 138 5.93 -15.03 -15.53
CA PRO A 138 5.66 -13.77 -16.19
C PRO A 138 6.61 -13.50 -17.35
N ASN A 139 6.13 -12.77 -18.35
CA ASN A 139 6.89 -12.33 -19.53
C ASN A 139 7.36 -13.46 -20.47
N VAL A 140 6.89 -14.68 -20.32
CA VAL A 140 7.15 -15.79 -21.25
C VAL A 140 5.84 -16.16 -21.95
N THR A 141 5.82 -16.02 -23.29
CA THR A 141 4.69 -16.45 -24.13
C THR A 141 5.14 -17.62 -24.99
N VAL A 142 4.79 -18.83 -24.57
CA VAL A 142 5.23 -20.07 -25.23
C VAL A 142 4.57 -20.27 -26.61
N GLY A 143 3.35 -19.76 -26.82
CA GLY A 143 2.60 -19.85 -28.08
C GLY A 143 3.15 -19.04 -29.26
N LEU A 144 4.30 -18.35 -29.09
CA LEU A 144 4.94 -17.61 -30.20
C LEU A 144 5.47 -18.55 -31.28
N GLN A 145 5.40 -18.14 -32.55
CA GLN A 145 6.00 -18.91 -33.66
C GLN A 145 7.48 -19.14 -33.44
N ARG A 146 8.21 -18.13 -32.97
CA ARG A 146 9.61 -18.24 -32.55
C ARG A 146 9.71 -18.05 -31.04
N LEU A 147 10.04 -19.08 -30.31
CA LEU A 147 10.32 -19.08 -28.90
C LEU A 147 11.82 -19.15 -28.68
N GLU A 148 12.42 -18.08 -28.19
CA GLU A 148 13.87 -17.97 -27.96
C GLU A 148 14.14 -17.59 -26.51
N PHE A 149 15.02 -18.35 -25.87
CA PHE A 149 15.57 -18.06 -24.54
C PHE A 149 17.03 -17.61 -24.69
N SER A 150 17.42 -16.56 -24.01
CA SER A 150 18.79 -16.01 -24.08
C SER A 150 19.28 -15.47 -22.74
N GLY A 151 20.57 -15.20 -22.63
CA GLY A 151 21.19 -14.65 -21.45
C GLY A 151 21.34 -15.66 -20.31
N LYS A 152 20.75 -15.41 -19.15
CA LYS A 152 20.85 -16.30 -17.97
C LYS A 152 19.89 -17.49 -17.98
N PHE A 153 19.00 -17.59 -18.96
CA PHE A 153 17.96 -18.64 -19.06
C PHE A 153 17.09 -18.73 -17.79
N GLU A 154 16.81 -17.58 -17.14
CA GLU A 154 16.20 -17.52 -15.82
C GLU A 154 14.92 -18.38 -15.72
N ALA A 155 14.02 -18.30 -16.71
CA ALA A 155 12.77 -19.05 -16.71
C ALA A 155 13.00 -20.57 -16.69
N LEU A 156 13.94 -21.06 -17.48
CA LEU A 156 14.25 -22.51 -17.56
C LEU A 156 15.04 -23.01 -16.35
N ILE A 157 15.88 -22.17 -15.76
CA ILE A 157 16.65 -22.51 -14.55
C ILE A 157 15.73 -22.50 -13.32
N HIS A 158 14.86 -21.52 -13.19
CA HIS A 158 13.89 -21.50 -12.08
C HIS A 158 12.94 -22.69 -12.13
N ARG A 159 12.47 -23.07 -13.32
CA ARG A 159 11.53 -24.17 -13.56
C ARG A 159 12.22 -25.51 -13.93
N PHE A 160 13.51 -25.62 -13.59
CA PHE A 160 14.26 -26.86 -13.85
C PHE A 160 13.71 -28.08 -13.08
N PRO A 161 13.25 -27.94 -11.81
CA PRO A 161 12.56 -29.04 -11.11
C PRO A 161 11.28 -29.50 -11.80
N GLU A 162 10.47 -28.55 -12.28
CA GLU A 162 9.20 -28.81 -12.98
C GLU A 162 9.45 -29.46 -14.33
N LEU A 163 10.54 -29.07 -15.01
CA LEU A 163 10.96 -29.73 -16.25
C LEU A 163 11.31 -31.20 -16.00
N ASN A 164 11.98 -31.55 -14.90
CA ASN A 164 12.24 -32.93 -14.51
C ASN A 164 10.94 -33.68 -14.17
N SER A 165 10.04 -33.08 -13.39
CA SER A 165 8.71 -33.66 -13.10
C SER A 165 7.90 -33.94 -14.36
N ALA A 166 7.98 -33.07 -15.37
CA ALA A 166 7.32 -33.29 -16.67
C ALA A 166 7.90 -34.50 -17.39
N ILE A 167 9.22 -34.71 -17.34
CA ILE A 167 9.88 -35.88 -17.88
C ILE A 167 9.38 -37.16 -17.19
N ASP A 168 9.36 -37.18 -15.85
CA ASP A 168 8.87 -38.29 -15.06
C ASP A 168 7.40 -38.64 -15.40
N THR A 169 6.59 -37.61 -15.61
CA THR A 169 5.17 -37.74 -15.99
C THR A 169 5.03 -38.34 -17.40
N LEU A 170 5.81 -37.87 -18.37
CA LEU A 170 5.83 -38.39 -19.73
C LEU A 170 6.36 -39.84 -19.80
N GLN A 171 7.32 -40.17 -18.96
CA GLN A 171 7.82 -41.57 -18.85
C GLN A 171 6.73 -42.54 -18.38
N LYS A 172 5.99 -42.17 -17.35
CA LYS A 172 4.83 -42.95 -16.87
C LYS A 172 3.75 -43.10 -17.94
N GLN A 173 3.39 -41.97 -18.61
CA GLN A 173 2.41 -42.04 -19.70
C GLN A 173 2.85 -43.02 -20.83
N LEU A 174 4.12 -43.01 -21.18
CA LEU A 174 4.66 -43.92 -22.21
C LEU A 174 4.63 -45.35 -21.73
N GLU A 175 4.92 -45.66 -20.45
CA GLU A 175 4.81 -47.00 -19.87
C GLU A 175 3.36 -47.50 -19.86
N ASP A 176 2.41 -46.61 -19.50
CA ASP A 176 0.97 -46.91 -19.52
C ASP A 176 0.48 -47.18 -20.97
N GLU A 177 0.89 -46.38 -21.97
CA GLU A 177 0.59 -46.60 -23.38
C GLU A 177 1.16 -47.96 -23.88
N ARG A 178 2.37 -48.31 -23.46
CA ARG A 178 2.99 -49.60 -23.82
C ARG A 178 2.28 -50.79 -23.18
N ASN A 179 1.89 -50.66 -21.91
CA ASN A 179 1.15 -51.70 -21.21
C ASN A 179 -0.23 -51.91 -21.82
N ALA A 180 -0.96 -50.84 -22.13
CA ALA A 180 -2.25 -50.91 -22.81
C ALA A 180 -2.15 -51.52 -24.21
N SER A 181 -1.08 -51.19 -24.95
CA SER A 181 -0.81 -51.81 -26.28
C SER A 181 -0.45 -53.29 -26.17
N ALA A 182 0.22 -53.70 -25.08
CA ALA A 182 0.54 -55.12 -24.83
C ALA A 182 -0.70 -55.92 -24.43
N GLU A 183 -1.62 -55.34 -23.66
CA GLU A 183 -2.91 -55.98 -23.30
C GLU A 183 -3.81 -56.17 -24.52
N VAL A 184 -3.87 -55.22 -25.43
CA VAL A 184 -4.64 -55.33 -26.68
C VAL A 184 -4.04 -56.41 -27.61
N ALA A 185 -2.69 -56.53 -27.67
CA ALA A 185 -2.03 -57.58 -28.49
C ALA A 185 -2.24 -58.99 -27.92
N THR A 186 -2.40 -59.12 -26.59
CA THR A 186 -2.72 -60.39 -25.95
C THR A 186 -4.19 -60.81 -26.15
N ASP A 187 -5.10 -59.89 -26.29
CA ASP A 187 -6.54 -60.16 -26.58
C ASP A 187 -6.76 -60.54 -28.07
N GLU A 188 -6.01 -59.94 -29.00
CA GLU A 188 -6.10 -60.33 -30.41
C GLU A 188 -5.52 -61.72 -30.70
N ASP A 189 -4.47 -62.17 -29.96
CA ASP A 189 -3.94 -63.54 -30.07
C ASP A 189 -4.84 -64.59 -29.40
N LEU A 190 -5.76 -64.22 -28.51
CA LEU A 190 -6.76 -65.10 -27.88
C LEU A 190 -8.01 -65.30 -28.74
N GLU A 191 -8.37 -64.38 -29.61
CA GLU A 191 -9.53 -64.53 -30.52
C GLU A 191 -9.24 -65.42 -31.73
N MET A 192 -7.99 -65.66 -32.11
CA MET A 192 -7.64 -66.50 -33.28
C MET A 192 -7.52 -68.01 -32.95
N SER A 193 -7.66 -68.46 -31.70
CA SER A 193 -7.50 -69.85 -31.32
C SER A 193 -8.77 -70.59 -30.84
N GLY A 194 -9.96 -70.14 -31.13
CA GLY A 194 -11.18 -70.72 -30.60
C GLY A 194 -12.22 -71.06 -31.68
N VAL A 195 -12.01 -72.09 -32.45
CA VAL A 195 -13.09 -72.79 -33.21
C VAL A 195 -13.56 -74.02 -32.48
N SER A 196 -14.87 -74.13 -32.28
CA SER A 196 -15.74 -75.26 -32.26
C SER A 196 -16.30 -75.88 -30.98
N LEU A 197 -17.61 -76.06 -31.05
CA LEU A 197 -18.55 -77.02 -30.40
C LEU A 197 -18.95 -76.65 -28.98
N GLY A 198 -20.15 -76.36 -28.63
CA GLY A 198 -21.46 -76.93 -28.93
C GLY A 198 -22.24 -77.11 -27.69
N GLU A 199 -23.48 -76.76 -27.74
CA GLU A 199 -24.67 -77.22 -26.99
C GLU A 199 -25.02 -76.81 -25.56
N HIS A 200 -26.19 -76.19 -25.51
CA HIS A 200 -27.31 -76.35 -24.55
C HIS A 200 -27.08 -76.01 -23.07
N ASP A 201 -27.79 -75.10 -22.56
CA ASP A 201 -29.16 -75.10 -22.01
C ASP A 201 -29.40 -73.78 -21.26
N THR A 202 -30.55 -73.21 -21.53
CA THR A 202 -31.30 -72.25 -20.73
C THR A 202 -31.92 -73.00 -19.48
N PRO A 203 -32.55 -72.40 -18.44
CA PRO A 203 -33.17 -71.10 -18.45
C PRO A 203 -33.23 -70.39 -17.03
N VAL A 204 -33.90 -69.20 -17.08
CA VAL A 204 -34.86 -68.62 -16.13
C VAL A 204 -34.29 -67.97 -14.85
N SER A 205 -34.59 -66.82 -14.57
CA SER A 205 -35.65 -65.90 -14.30
C SER A 205 -35.24 -64.87 -13.30
N GLU A 206 -35.79 -63.73 -13.53
CA GLU A 206 -36.58 -62.82 -12.61
C GLU A 206 -35.75 -61.99 -11.62
N ASP A 207 -36.04 -60.83 -11.39
CA ASP A 207 -37.08 -59.87 -11.66
C ASP A 207 -36.71 -58.49 -11.06
N LYS A 208 -37.33 -57.49 -11.67
CA LYS A 208 -37.88 -56.25 -11.13
C LYS A 208 -36.93 -55.12 -10.79
N ALA A 209 -37.07 -54.10 -11.55
CA ALA A 209 -38.07 -53.01 -11.64
C ALA A 209 -37.65 -51.90 -10.68
N SER A 210 -37.70 -50.70 -10.96
CA SER A 210 -38.60 -49.71 -11.57
C SER A 210 -38.03 -48.35 -11.09
N GLU A 211 -38.18 -47.25 -11.59
CA GLU A 211 -39.13 -46.40 -12.32
C GLU A 211 -38.45 -45.04 -12.48
N VAL A 212 -38.44 -44.45 -13.67
CA VAL A 212 -39.38 -43.40 -14.13
C VAL A 212 -39.11 -42.02 -13.48
N ALA A 213 -39.00 -40.91 -14.13
CA ALA A 213 -39.56 -40.29 -15.33
C ALA A 213 -38.79 -38.99 -15.64
N GLU A 214 -38.72 -38.65 -16.89
CA GLU A 214 -39.43 -37.58 -17.64
C GLU A 214 -38.98 -36.13 -17.28
N ALA A 215 -38.84 -35.20 -18.15
CA ALA A 215 -39.26 -35.04 -19.55
C ALA A 215 -38.72 -33.74 -20.14
N ASN A 216 -38.66 -33.71 -21.46
CA ASN A 216 -38.95 -32.58 -22.37
C ASN A 216 -38.00 -31.38 -22.39
N GLY A 217 -37.71 -30.85 -23.51
CA GLY A 217 -38.07 -31.02 -24.89
C GLY A 217 -37.51 -29.91 -25.77
N LYS A 218 -37.38 -30.28 -27.06
CA LYS A 218 -37.58 -29.45 -28.27
C LYS A 218 -36.75 -28.18 -28.44
N SER A 219 -36.28 -27.82 -29.60
CA SER A 219 -36.55 -28.16 -31.03
C SER A 219 -35.48 -27.47 -31.87
N ASP A 220 -35.14 -28.10 -32.94
CA ASP A 220 -35.29 -27.82 -34.38
C ASP A 220 -34.26 -26.84 -34.93
N GLU A 221 -33.76 -27.14 -35.98
CA GLU A 221 -33.86 -27.37 -37.42
C GLU A 221 -32.61 -26.76 -38.04
N GLU A 222 -32.05 -27.16 -39.01
CA GLU A 222 -32.15 -27.86 -40.30
C GLU A 222 -30.97 -27.45 -41.19
N GLN A 223 -30.51 -28.44 -41.93
CA GLN A 223 -30.31 -28.60 -43.35
C GLN A 223 -29.11 -27.89 -43.98
N LYS A 224 -28.39 -28.44 -44.92
CA LYS A 224 -28.41 -29.49 -45.90
C LYS A 224 -27.15 -29.43 -46.75
N LEU A 225 -26.72 -30.61 -47.21
CA LEU A 225 -26.24 -31.07 -48.56
C LEU A 225 -25.08 -30.27 -49.21
N SER A 226 -24.16 -30.90 -49.87
CA SER A 226 -24.13 -32.02 -50.87
C SER A 226 -22.68 -32.45 -51.13
N GLN A 227 -22.41 -33.70 -51.20
CA GLN A 227 -21.96 -34.57 -52.27
C GLN A 227 -21.17 -33.90 -53.40
N ASP A 228 -19.93 -34.37 -53.62
CA ASP A 228 -19.70 -35.11 -54.84
C ASP A 228 -18.45 -36.01 -54.75
N LYS A 229 -18.60 -37.17 -55.41
CA LYS A 229 -17.64 -38.24 -55.59
C LYS A 229 -16.70 -37.93 -56.73
N THR A 230 -15.46 -38.45 -56.75
CA THR A 230 -14.99 -39.35 -57.83
C THR A 230 -13.69 -40.07 -57.49
N ASN A 231 -13.67 -41.29 -57.95
CA ASN A 231 -12.68 -42.36 -57.93
C ASN A 231 -11.36 -42.02 -58.61
N GLY A 232 -10.30 -42.69 -58.15
CA GLY A 232 -9.06 -42.92 -58.92
C GLY A 232 -8.12 -43.88 -58.24
N THR A 233 -8.05 -45.07 -58.73
CA THR A 233 -7.43 -46.29 -58.31
C THR A 233 -5.92 -46.40 -58.51
N LYS A 234 -5.24 -47.20 -57.63
CA LYS A 234 -3.99 -48.02 -57.76
C LYS A 234 -2.66 -47.26 -57.78
N SER A 235 -1.66 -47.64 -56.95
CA SER A 235 -1.06 -48.97 -56.89
C SER A 235 -0.24 -49.17 -55.59
N ALA A 236 -0.24 -50.42 -55.11
CA ALA A 236 0.54 -50.89 -53.97
C ALA A 236 1.99 -50.99 -54.32
N SER A 237 2.89 -50.56 -53.42
CA SER A 237 4.20 -51.12 -53.26
C SER A 237 4.46 -51.20 -51.74
N GLU A 238 4.66 -52.45 -51.28
CA GLU A 238 5.01 -52.84 -49.94
C GLU A 238 6.21 -52.04 -49.49
N LEU A 239 6.04 -51.28 -48.38
CA LEU A 239 7.11 -50.85 -47.49
C LEU A 239 6.63 -51.16 -46.08
N THR A 240 7.37 -52.01 -45.42
CA THR A 240 7.27 -52.34 -44.00
C THR A 240 6.90 -51.10 -43.21
N PRO A 241 5.94 -51.13 -42.27
CA PRO A 241 5.65 -50.01 -41.41
C PRO A 241 6.84 -49.78 -40.49
N GLU A 242 7.69 -48.76 -40.77
CA GLU A 242 8.48 -48.14 -39.75
C GLU A 242 7.50 -47.63 -38.71
N LEU A 243 7.48 -48.19 -37.50
CA LEU A 243 6.71 -47.69 -36.37
C LEU A 243 7.07 -46.22 -36.19
N THR A 244 6.18 -45.34 -36.61
CA THR A 244 6.31 -43.91 -36.34
C THR A 244 6.28 -43.75 -34.82
N PRO A 245 7.31 -43.17 -34.19
CA PRO A 245 7.32 -42.97 -32.72
C PRO A 245 6.07 -42.27 -32.29
N SER A 246 5.45 -42.70 -31.19
CA SER A 246 4.25 -42.06 -30.65
C SER A 246 4.56 -40.59 -30.33
N ASP A 247 3.56 -39.72 -30.44
CA ASP A 247 3.73 -38.30 -30.09
C ASP A 247 4.27 -38.11 -28.66
N THR A 248 3.92 -38.99 -27.74
CA THR A 248 4.43 -39.06 -26.35
C THR A 248 5.91 -39.40 -26.28
N GLU A 249 6.36 -40.34 -27.09
CA GLU A 249 7.78 -40.71 -27.18
C GLU A 249 8.64 -39.56 -27.72
N LEU A 250 8.15 -38.84 -28.74
CA LEU A 250 8.84 -37.68 -29.30
C LEU A 250 8.85 -36.50 -28.31
N ARG A 251 7.74 -36.23 -27.58
CA ARG A 251 7.71 -35.23 -26.50
C ARG A 251 8.77 -35.55 -25.44
N LEU A 252 8.82 -36.75 -24.98
CA LEU A 252 9.83 -37.21 -23.99
C LEU A 252 11.24 -36.97 -24.52
N LYS A 253 11.58 -37.45 -25.71
CA LYS A 253 12.91 -37.30 -26.30
C LYS A 253 13.32 -35.82 -26.42
N HIS A 254 12.44 -34.97 -26.91
CA HIS A 254 12.72 -33.54 -27.06
C HIS A 254 12.91 -32.83 -25.70
N THR A 255 12.14 -33.20 -24.69
CA THR A 255 12.23 -32.61 -23.34
C THR A 255 13.52 -33.08 -22.62
N VAL A 256 13.90 -34.33 -22.76
CA VAL A 256 15.14 -34.87 -22.22
C VAL A 256 16.36 -34.20 -22.86
N LEU A 257 16.36 -33.98 -24.18
CA LEU A 257 17.44 -33.26 -24.85
C LEU A 257 17.60 -31.81 -24.35
N LEU A 258 16.50 -31.09 -24.12
CA LEU A 258 16.55 -29.73 -23.56
C LEU A 258 17.10 -29.76 -22.11
N ARG A 259 16.59 -30.68 -21.27
CA ARG A 259 17.08 -30.86 -19.91
C ARG A 259 18.58 -31.15 -19.86
N ASP A 260 19.07 -32.06 -20.72
CA ASP A 260 20.49 -32.47 -20.77
C ASP A 260 21.38 -31.33 -21.23
N LEU A 261 20.92 -30.53 -22.21
CA LEU A 261 21.61 -29.30 -22.61
C LEU A 261 21.74 -28.32 -21.44
N LEU A 262 20.65 -28.03 -20.75
CA LEU A 262 20.64 -27.07 -19.62
C LEU A 262 21.48 -27.63 -18.46
N PHE A 263 21.36 -28.90 -18.15
CA PHE A 263 22.14 -29.54 -17.08
C PHE A 263 23.64 -29.45 -17.38
N ASN A 264 24.08 -29.83 -18.58
CA ASN A 264 25.49 -29.76 -18.96
C ASN A 264 26.08 -28.37 -18.93
N GLU A 265 25.28 -27.35 -19.33
CA GLU A 265 25.73 -25.97 -19.35
C GLU A 265 25.75 -25.32 -17.97
N PHE A 266 24.76 -25.62 -17.13
CA PHE A 266 24.54 -24.96 -15.85
C PHE A 266 24.73 -25.89 -14.64
N GLN A 267 25.35 -27.07 -14.81
CA GLN A 267 25.52 -28.08 -13.76
C GLN A 267 26.08 -27.48 -12.46
N VAL A 268 27.21 -26.77 -12.56
CA VAL A 268 27.87 -26.18 -11.39
C VAL A 268 26.95 -25.19 -10.66
N LEU A 269 26.21 -24.39 -11.42
CA LEU A 269 25.25 -23.41 -10.84
C LEU A 269 24.08 -24.14 -10.18
N LEU A 270 23.50 -25.13 -10.84
CA LEU A 270 22.34 -25.89 -10.34
C LEU A 270 22.69 -26.66 -9.07
N GLU A 271 23.82 -27.40 -9.08
CA GLU A 271 24.28 -28.15 -7.91
C GLU A 271 24.68 -27.24 -6.76
N SER A 272 25.51 -26.22 -7.00
CA SER A 272 25.95 -25.30 -5.94
C SER A 272 24.78 -24.51 -5.34
N SER A 273 23.85 -24.02 -6.16
CA SER A 273 22.67 -23.29 -5.66
C SER A 273 21.72 -24.18 -4.86
N ARG A 274 21.62 -25.49 -5.24
CA ARG A 274 20.83 -26.47 -4.49
C ARG A 274 21.47 -26.78 -3.13
N ASP A 275 22.78 -26.99 -3.10
CA ASP A 275 23.52 -27.26 -1.86
C ASP A 275 23.49 -26.06 -0.91
N MET A 276 23.70 -24.86 -1.44
CA MET A 276 23.61 -23.61 -0.65
C MET A 276 22.22 -23.43 -0.05
N ARG A 277 21.14 -23.64 -0.83
CA ARG A 277 19.77 -23.58 -0.31
C ARG A 277 19.49 -24.61 0.77
N ALA A 278 20.00 -25.84 0.60
CA ALA A 278 19.85 -26.90 1.60
C ALA A 278 20.55 -26.56 2.93
N GLN A 279 21.65 -25.80 2.88
CA GLN A 279 22.39 -25.32 4.04
C GLN A 279 21.85 -23.96 4.56
N GLY A 280 20.83 -23.37 3.92
CA GLY A 280 20.25 -22.09 4.32
C GLY A 280 21.15 -20.87 4.09
N VAL A 281 22.12 -20.98 3.16
CA VAL A 281 23.04 -19.91 2.79
C VAL A 281 22.98 -19.61 1.29
N MET A 282 23.47 -18.44 0.88
CA MET A 282 23.54 -18.07 -0.55
C MET A 282 24.70 -17.12 -0.78
N THR A 283 25.28 -17.15 -2.01
CA THR A 283 26.23 -16.14 -2.47
C THR A 283 25.52 -15.02 -3.21
N TYR A 284 26.12 -13.81 -3.21
CA TYR A 284 25.53 -12.65 -3.90
C TYR A 284 25.28 -12.93 -5.39
N GLU A 285 26.23 -13.54 -6.07
CA GLU A 285 26.16 -13.83 -7.51
C GLU A 285 25.02 -14.81 -7.88
N ALA A 286 24.67 -15.72 -6.96
CA ALA A 286 23.62 -16.72 -7.18
C ALA A 286 22.24 -16.32 -6.63
N LEU A 287 22.07 -15.11 -6.06
CA LEU A 287 20.79 -14.64 -5.48
C LEU A 287 19.62 -14.78 -6.44
N TRP A 288 19.82 -14.45 -7.72
CA TRP A 288 18.75 -14.52 -8.71
C TRP A 288 18.11 -15.91 -8.82
N THR A 289 18.87 -16.99 -8.55
CA THR A 289 18.37 -18.37 -8.68
C THR A 289 17.27 -18.69 -7.67
N MET A 290 17.20 -18.01 -6.53
CA MET A 290 16.19 -18.28 -5.49
C MET A 290 14.97 -17.35 -5.56
N PHE A 291 15.02 -16.26 -6.34
CA PHE A 291 13.93 -15.30 -6.46
C PHE A 291 13.13 -15.52 -7.73
N GLU A 292 12.24 -16.50 -7.68
CA GLU A 292 11.37 -16.83 -8.80
C GLU A 292 10.20 -15.84 -8.89
N PRO A 293 9.92 -15.27 -10.08
CA PRO A 293 8.74 -14.42 -10.29
C PRO A 293 7.43 -15.15 -9.99
N GLY A 294 6.51 -14.46 -9.31
CA GLY A 294 5.23 -15.02 -8.85
C GLY A 294 5.27 -15.59 -7.44
N HIS A 295 6.43 -15.96 -6.90
CA HIS A 295 6.56 -16.49 -5.56
C HIS A 295 6.51 -15.40 -4.48
N LEU A 296 6.28 -15.83 -3.23
CA LEU A 296 6.18 -14.96 -2.08
C LEU A 296 7.56 -14.68 -1.49
N VAL A 297 7.84 -13.40 -1.26
CA VAL A 297 9.09 -12.90 -0.67
C VAL A 297 8.78 -12.21 0.64
N TYR A 298 9.44 -12.64 1.71
CA TYR A 298 9.40 -12.00 3.01
C TYR A 298 10.43 -10.88 3.08
N ALA A 299 10.06 -9.77 3.71
CA ALA A 299 10.98 -8.71 4.11
C ALA A 299 10.48 -8.06 5.41
N ARG A 300 11.40 -7.46 6.16
CA ARG A 300 11.05 -6.69 7.34
C ARG A 300 11.24 -5.20 7.06
N GLU A 301 10.13 -4.47 6.95
CA GLU A 301 10.13 -3.03 6.69
C GLU A 301 9.66 -2.28 7.92
N GLU A 302 10.48 -1.33 8.40
CA GLU A 302 10.16 -0.49 9.58
C GLU A 302 9.78 -1.29 10.84
N GLY A 303 10.42 -2.44 11.03
CA GLY A 303 10.14 -3.34 12.14
C GLY A 303 8.85 -4.17 11.98
N GLN A 304 8.15 -4.05 10.85
CA GLN A 304 6.96 -4.83 10.52
C GLN A 304 7.28 -5.96 9.53
N ASP A 305 6.74 -7.15 9.82
CA ASP A 305 6.85 -8.27 8.91
C ASP A 305 5.97 -8.03 7.68
N ARG A 306 6.49 -8.27 6.48
CA ARG A 306 5.78 -8.11 5.21
C ARG A 306 6.04 -9.26 4.27
N VAL A 307 5.05 -9.57 3.47
CA VAL A 307 5.16 -10.51 2.37
C VAL A 307 4.75 -9.79 1.08
N TYR A 308 5.49 -10.07 0.03
CA TYR A 308 5.34 -9.49 -1.29
C TYR A 308 5.25 -10.57 -2.34
N ASN A 309 4.59 -10.28 -3.44
CA ASN A 309 4.62 -11.11 -4.63
C ASN A 309 5.77 -10.64 -5.54
N MET A 310 6.69 -11.54 -5.89
CA MET A 310 7.86 -11.28 -6.72
C MET A 310 7.48 -11.01 -8.17
N LEU A 311 8.03 -9.95 -8.77
CA LEU A 311 7.86 -9.65 -10.19
C LEU A 311 9.13 -9.94 -11.00
N SER A 312 10.28 -9.42 -10.56
CA SER A 312 11.56 -9.64 -11.22
C SER A 312 12.73 -9.28 -10.30
N GLY A 313 13.88 -9.91 -10.53
CA GLY A 313 15.17 -9.59 -9.89
C GLY A 313 16.19 -9.09 -10.90
N LYS A 314 17.02 -8.09 -10.55
CA LYS A 314 18.04 -7.57 -11.44
C LYS A 314 19.23 -7.01 -10.65
N TYR A 315 20.45 -7.37 -11.06
CA TYR A 315 21.66 -6.70 -10.56
C TYR A 315 21.76 -5.28 -11.12
N GLY A 316 22.22 -4.36 -10.31
CA GLY A 316 22.40 -2.97 -10.70
C GLY A 316 23.25 -2.21 -9.67
N LEU A 317 23.24 -0.92 -9.75
CA LEU A 317 23.91 -0.02 -8.81
C LEU A 317 22.85 0.75 -8.00
N ASP A 318 23.19 1.13 -6.80
CA ASP A 318 22.37 2.05 -5.99
C ASP A 318 22.74 3.52 -6.31
N ALA A 319 22.18 4.47 -5.56
CA ALA A 319 22.46 5.90 -5.71
C ALA A 319 23.92 6.28 -5.34
N GLU A 320 24.63 5.40 -4.63
CA GLU A 320 26.04 5.57 -4.24
C GLU A 320 27.00 4.78 -5.16
N GLU A 321 26.50 4.29 -6.32
CA GLU A 321 27.24 3.46 -7.30
C GLU A 321 27.72 2.11 -6.72
N LYS A 322 27.12 1.63 -5.63
CA LYS A 322 27.44 0.32 -5.04
C LYS A 322 26.62 -0.78 -5.69
N PRO A 323 27.21 -1.99 -5.90
CA PRO A 323 26.47 -3.11 -6.47
C PRO A 323 25.32 -3.55 -5.54
N VAL A 324 24.14 -3.70 -6.11
CA VAL A 324 22.95 -4.16 -5.39
C VAL A 324 22.14 -5.10 -6.26
N PHE A 325 21.47 -6.05 -5.63
CA PHE A 325 20.45 -6.86 -6.28
C PHE A 325 19.08 -6.28 -5.99
N TRP A 326 18.42 -5.76 -7.02
CA TRP A 326 17.10 -5.16 -6.97
C TRP A 326 16.02 -6.20 -7.14
N LEU A 327 15.13 -6.31 -6.16
CA LEU A 327 13.89 -7.07 -6.23
C LEU A 327 12.75 -6.11 -6.55
N LYS A 328 12.13 -6.27 -7.70
CA LYS A 328 10.87 -5.59 -8.03
C LYS A 328 9.74 -6.48 -7.53
N VAL A 329 8.97 -5.98 -6.59
CA VAL A 329 7.90 -6.71 -5.91
C VAL A 329 6.59 -5.93 -5.91
N ARG A 330 5.46 -6.61 -5.70
CA ARG A 330 4.15 -5.98 -5.58
C ARG A 330 3.43 -6.42 -4.32
N TYR A 331 2.55 -5.58 -3.86
CA TYR A 331 1.69 -5.81 -2.69
C TYR A 331 0.33 -5.17 -2.92
N ILE A 332 -0.64 -5.46 -2.08
CA ILE A 332 -1.99 -4.90 -2.17
C ILE A 332 -2.11 -3.68 -1.28
N ASP A 333 -2.64 -2.60 -1.86
CA ASP A 333 -2.91 -1.34 -1.18
C ASP A 333 -4.31 -0.84 -1.54
N PHE A 334 -4.81 0.13 -0.77
CA PHE A 334 -6.09 0.78 -0.99
C PHE A 334 -5.86 2.22 -1.47
N ASP A 335 -6.44 2.60 -2.62
CA ASP A 335 -6.27 3.91 -3.23
C ASP A 335 -7.34 4.94 -2.84
N GLY A 336 -8.28 4.55 -1.99
CA GLY A 336 -9.42 5.36 -1.59
C GLY A 336 -10.73 4.93 -2.26
N THR A 337 -10.65 4.23 -3.39
CA THR A 337 -11.82 3.73 -4.13
C THR A 337 -11.84 2.21 -4.26
N LYS A 338 -10.68 1.59 -4.44
CA LYS A 338 -10.52 0.15 -4.66
C LYS A 338 -9.22 -0.38 -4.08
N PHE A 339 -9.21 -1.69 -3.82
CA PHE A 339 -7.97 -2.43 -3.60
C PHE A 339 -7.30 -2.73 -4.94
N GLY A 340 -5.97 -2.70 -4.95
CA GLY A 340 -5.22 -3.04 -6.16
C GLY A 340 -3.73 -3.24 -5.89
N TRP A 341 -3.03 -3.65 -6.94
CA TRP A 341 -1.59 -3.88 -6.90
C TRP A 341 -0.80 -2.58 -6.88
N ARG A 342 0.14 -2.51 -5.95
CA ARG A 342 1.18 -1.48 -5.91
C ARG A 342 2.55 -2.11 -5.98
N GLN A 343 3.48 -1.49 -6.69
CA GLN A 343 4.84 -2.01 -6.87
C GLN A 343 5.82 -1.24 -6.01
N THR A 344 6.86 -1.94 -5.54
CA THR A 344 8.00 -1.35 -4.84
C THR A 344 9.28 -2.09 -5.19
N LYS A 345 10.42 -1.54 -4.80
CA LYS A 345 11.74 -2.17 -4.99
C LYS A 345 12.37 -2.40 -3.62
N ILE A 346 13.00 -3.55 -3.47
CA ILE A 346 13.82 -3.89 -2.30
C ILE A 346 15.23 -4.13 -2.81
N SER A 347 16.24 -3.60 -2.15
CA SER A 347 17.65 -3.81 -2.49
C SER A 347 18.30 -4.78 -1.52
N ILE A 348 19.11 -5.68 -2.05
CA ILE A 348 20.05 -6.51 -1.28
C ILE A 348 21.44 -6.04 -1.67
N SER A 349 22.17 -5.45 -0.71
CA SER A 349 23.54 -4.97 -0.94
C SER A 349 24.50 -6.11 -1.20
N ASP A 350 25.55 -5.84 -1.95
CA ASP A 350 26.63 -6.81 -2.21
C ASP A 350 27.30 -7.28 -0.91
N TYR A 351 27.68 -8.55 -0.90
CA TYR A 351 28.43 -9.18 0.20
C TYR A 351 29.40 -10.23 -0.34
N GLN A 352 30.51 -10.42 0.37
CA GLN A 352 31.51 -11.41 0.01
C GLN A 352 31.22 -12.80 0.63
N GLY A 353 31.44 -13.85 -0.14
CA GLY A 353 31.26 -15.22 0.32
C GLY A 353 29.78 -15.64 0.44
N THR A 354 29.46 -16.44 1.44
CA THR A 354 28.11 -16.93 1.70
C THR A 354 27.45 -16.20 2.86
N CYS A 355 26.17 -15.83 2.70
CA CYS A 355 25.37 -15.18 3.72
C CYS A 355 24.15 -16.06 4.07
N PRO A 356 23.76 -16.18 5.36
CA PRO A 356 22.53 -16.87 5.75
C PRO A 356 21.31 -16.23 5.05
N ILE A 357 20.48 -17.04 4.40
CA ILE A 357 19.31 -16.54 3.65
C ILE A 357 18.38 -15.72 4.55
N ALA A 358 18.14 -16.19 5.77
CA ALA A 358 17.27 -15.51 6.74
C ALA A 358 17.82 -14.15 7.25
N SER A 359 19.09 -13.83 6.97
CA SER A 359 19.70 -12.53 7.34
C SER A 359 19.67 -11.50 6.21
N LEU A 360 19.26 -11.89 5.00
CA LEU A 360 19.10 -10.99 3.88
C LEU A 360 17.97 -9.97 4.12
N ALA A 361 18.05 -8.82 3.49
CA ALA A 361 17.00 -7.78 3.56
C ALA A 361 15.62 -8.28 3.09
N ALA A 362 15.63 -9.22 2.14
CA ALA A 362 14.45 -9.95 1.68
C ALA A 362 14.85 -11.37 1.27
N TYR A 363 13.95 -12.35 1.46
CA TYR A 363 14.18 -13.75 1.08
C TYR A 363 12.85 -14.48 0.82
N PRO A 364 12.84 -15.62 0.06
CA PRO A 364 11.62 -16.39 -0.15
C PRO A 364 11.00 -16.86 1.16
N ILE A 365 9.66 -16.81 1.25
CA ILE A 365 8.92 -17.07 2.50
C ILE A 365 9.17 -18.46 3.11
N ASN A 366 9.46 -19.46 2.27
CA ASN A 366 9.77 -20.84 2.69
C ASN A 366 11.03 -20.99 3.57
N PHE A 367 11.88 -19.96 3.63
CA PHE A 367 13.01 -19.88 4.57
C PHE A 367 12.67 -19.22 5.90
N TYR A 368 11.42 -18.78 6.10
CA TYR A 368 10.97 -18.22 7.37
C TYR A 368 10.70 -19.33 8.39
N ALA A 369 11.23 -19.20 9.61
CA ALA A 369 11.24 -20.28 10.61
C ALA A 369 9.84 -20.77 11.03
N ASN A 370 8.81 -19.91 10.98
CA ASN A 370 7.42 -20.25 11.33
C ASN A 370 6.46 -19.55 10.36
N GLU A 371 6.31 -20.11 9.17
CA GLU A 371 5.49 -19.55 8.10
C GLU A 371 4.01 -19.46 8.51
N ASP A 372 3.46 -20.47 9.18
CA ASP A 372 2.04 -20.52 9.55
C ASP A 372 1.69 -19.38 10.53
N ALA A 373 2.49 -19.16 11.55
CA ALA A 373 2.26 -18.07 12.50
C ALA A 373 2.43 -16.69 11.84
N LEU A 374 3.36 -16.58 10.88
CA LEU A 374 3.49 -15.37 10.07
C LEU A 374 2.24 -15.14 9.23
N ARG A 375 1.76 -16.18 8.55
CA ARG A 375 0.57 -16.14 7.69
C ARG A 375 -0.68 -15.73 8.49
N GLU A 376 -0.90 -16.33 9.66
CA GLU A 376 -2.00 -15.96 10.57
C GLU A 376 -1.94 -14.48 10.98
N LYS A 377 -0.76 -14.00 11.38
CA LYS A 377 -0.52 -12.60 11.73
C LYS A 377 -0.83 -11.65 10.56
N LEU A 378 -0.43 -12.02 9.35
CA LEU A 378 -0.64 -11.22 8.14
C LEU A 378 -2.11 -11.25 7.70
N LEU A 379 -2.80 -12.39 7.80
CA LEU A 379 -4.23 -12.51 7.54
C LEU A 379 -5.04 -11.61 8.46
N LYS A 380 -4.74 -11.62 9.77
CA LYS A 380 -5.38 -10.72 10.73
C LYS A 380 -5.19 -9.26 10.33
N ARG A 381 -3.93 -8.86 10.02
CA ARG A 381 -3.62 -7.50 9.59
C ARG A 381 -4.36 -7.13 8.29
N GLY A 382 -4.43 -8.04 7.31
CA GLY A 382 -5.19 -7.83 6.08
C GLY A 382 -6.70 -7.61 6.33
N SER A 383 -7.27 -8.34 7.27
CA SER A 383 -8.66 -8.15 7.71
C SER A 383 -8.84 -6.82 8.43
N ASP A 384 -7.87 -6.40 9.25
CA ASP A 384 -7.90 -5.08 9.91
C ASP A 384 -7.83 -3.95 8.86
N VAL A 385 -6.99 -4.08 7.82
CA VAL A 385 -6.94 -3.12 6.69
C VAL A 385 -8.27 -3.06 5.95
N GLU A 386 -8.87 -4.20 5.65
CA GLU A 386 -10.18 -4.30 4.98
C GLU A 386 -11.29 -3.61 5.81
N SER A 387 -11.28 -3.78 7.13
CA SER A 387 -12.23 -3.15 8.05
C SER A 387 -12.07 -1.63 8.19
N LEU A 388 -10.91 -1.09 7.80
CA LEU A 388 -10.57 0.33 7.87
C LEU A 388 -10.72 1.04 6.51
N VAL A 389 -11.41 0.42 5.56
CA VAL A 389 -11.76 1.03 4.26
C VAL A 389 -12.84 2.10 4.45
N GLY A 390 -12.64 3.27 3.82
CA GLY A 390 -13.53 4.42 3.99
C GLY A 390 -13.03 5.41 5.03
N THR A 391 -13.95 6.13 5.67
CA THR A 391 -13.64 7.13 6.69
C THR A 391 -13.91 6.56 8.08
N HIS A 392 -12.87 6.42 8.90
CA HIS A 392 -12.98 5.85 10.24
C HIS A 392 -12.34 6.73 11.31
N TYR A 393 -13.08 6.96 12.40
CA TYR A 393 -12.57 7.63 13.59
C TYR A 393 -12.01 6.61 14.57
N ARG A 394 -10.70 6.68 14.85
CA ARG A 394 -9.96 5.68 15.65
C ARG A 394 -9.04 6.34 16.66
N ALA A 395 -8.59 5.56 17.65
CA ALA A 395 -7.50 5.92 18.53
C ALA A 395 -6.18 5.35 18.00
N TYR A 396 -5.08 6.02 18.27
CA TYR A 396 -3.75 5.62 17.86
C TYR A 396 -2.71 5.89 18.96
N ASP A 397 -1.83 4.92 19.20
CA ASP A 397 -0.67 5.08 20.09
C ASP A 397 0.56 4.43 19.42
N GLY A 398 1.38 5.25 18.75
CA GLY A 398 2.52 4.76 17.98
C GLY A 398 3.22 5.85 17.17
N ILE A 399 4.04 5.41 16.21
CA ILE A 399 4.77 6.29 15.30
C ILE A 399 3.98 6.40 13.99
N GLY A 400 3.69 7.63 13.56
CA GLY A 400 3.25 7.96 12.21
C GLY A 400 4.38 8.63 11.45
N TRP A 401 4.33 8.63 10.08
CA TRP A 401 5.34 9.27 9.28
C TRP A 401 4.76 9.86 7.98
N LYS A 402 5.44 10.87 7.46
CA LYS A 402 5.20 11.44 6.13
C LYS A 402 6.53 11.61 5.41
N LEU A 403 6.49 11.83 4.10
CA LEU A 403 7.66 12.24 3.36
C LEU A 403 7.78 13.77 3.42
N ASP A 404 8.99 14.26 3.64
CA ASP A 404 9.32 15.66 3.48
C ASP A 404 9.49 16.04 1.99
N MET A 405 9.85 17.29 1.71
CA MET A 405 10.06 17.78 0.35
C MET A 405 11.27 17.11 -0.36
N TYR A 406 12.15 16.49 0.39
CA TYR A 406 13.32 15.76 -0.13
C TYR A 406 13.07 14.25 -0.25
N GLY A 407 11.84 13.79 0.03
CA GLY A 407 11.48 12.37 0.01
C GLY A 407 11.98 11.57 1.22
N GLN A 408 12.48 12.24 2.27
CA GLN A 408 12.91 11.59 3.51
C GLN A 408 11.72 11.37 4.45
N LYS A 409 11.77 10.28 5.22
CA LYS A 409 10.71 9.94 6.17
C LYS A 409 10.84 10.77 7.47
N GLU A 410 9.94 11.71 7.66
CA GLU A 410 9.77 12.45 8.92
C GLU A 410 8.83 11.67 9.85
N ARG A 411 9.34 11.26 11.02
CA ARG A 411 8.61 10.43 11.99
C ARG A 411 8.02 11.28 13.11
N HIS A 412 6.74 11.03 13.44
CA HIS A 412 6.02 11.71 14.51
C HIS A 412 5.52 10.69 15.53
N SER A 413 5.70 10.97 16.82
CA SER A 413 5.04 10.19 17.87
C SER A 413 3.60 10.70 18.03
N VAL A 414 2.64 9.87 17.72
CA VAL A 414 1.21 10.20 17.78
C VAL A 414 0.56 9.40 18.89
N LYS A 415 -0.05 10.12 19.84
CA LYS A 415 -0.84 9.54 20.91
C LYS A 415 -2.15 10.32 21.03
N GLY A 416 -3.20 9.80 20.45
CA GLY A 416 -4.49 10.50 20.41
C GLY A 416 -5.47 9.87 19.43
N ARG A 417 -6.34 10.71 18.91
CA ARG A 417 -7.38 10.32 17.96
C ARG A 417 -6.96 10.67 16.54
N ILE A 418 -7.24 9.76 15.63
CA ILE A 418 -6.93 9.90 14.21
C ILE A 418 -8.20 9.67 13.38
N ILE A 419 -8.20 10.19 12.17
CA ILE A 419 -9.19 9.84 11.16
C ILE A 419 -8.47 9.11 10.04
N VAL A 420 -8.86 7.88 9.79
CA VAL A 420 -8.42 7.10 8.62
C VAL A 420 -9.24 7.59 7.43
N ASP A 421 -8.59 8.14 6.41
CA ASP A 421 -9.26 8.65 5.21
C ASP A 421 -8.23 8.71 4.05
N THR A 422 -8.21 7.67 3.24
CA THR A 422 -7.29 7.59 2.08
C THR A 422 -7.71 8.55 0.95
N VAL A 423 -9.02 8.78 0.77
CA VAL A 423 -9.50 9.75 -0.24
C VAL A 423 -9.09 11.17 0.12
N GLY A 424 -9.28 11.54 1.39
CA GLY A 424 -8.79 12.80 1.92
C GLY A 424 -7.27 12.93 1.80
N TRP A 425 -6.52 11.86 2.13
CA TRP A 425 -5.07 11.83 1.91
C TRP A 425 -4.70 12.19 0.47
N ASN A 426 -5.28 11.53 -0.52
CA ASN A 426 -4.99 11.77 -1.94
C ASN A 426 -5.34 13.20 -2.37
N ARG A 427 -6.46 13.75 -1.86
CA ARG A 427 -6.90 15.13 -2.17
C ARG A 427 -5.96 16.19 -1.60
N TYR A 428 -5.51 16.00 -0.35
CA TYR A 428 -4.70 17.01 0.35
C TYR A 428 -3.19 16.79 0.24
N ASN A 429 -2.75 15.64 -0.29
CA ASN A 429 -1.35 15.31 -0.55
C ASN A 429 -1.17 14.75 -1.98
N PRO A 430 -1.47 15.54 -3.03
CA PRO A 430 -1.47 15.04 -4.42
C PRO A 430 -0.12 14.46 -4.85
N ASN A 431 1.00 15.01 -4.36
CA ASN A 431 2.35 14.51 -4.65
C ASN A 431 2.66 13.12 -4.03
N GLN A 432 1.84 12.68 -3.08
CA GLN A 432 1.97 11.38 -2.40
C GLN A 432 0.69 10.55 -2.55
N ALA A 433 -0.15 10.89 -3.52
CA ALA A 433 -1.39 10.18 -3.79
C ALA A 433 -1.13 8.70 -4.10
N ILE A 434 -2.05 7.85 -3.64
CA ILE A 434 -1.95 6.41 -3.81
C ILE A 434 -2.76 6.02 -5.05
N PHE A 435 -2.10 5.30 -5.94
CA PHE A 435 -2.73 4.72 -7.13
C PHE A 435 -2.44 3.23 -7.16
N THR A 436 -3.44 2.46 -7.57
CA THR A 436 -3.37 1.01 -7.64
C THR A 436 -3.79 0.51 -9.02
N SER A 437 -3.19 -0.58 -9.48
CA SER A 437 -3.63 -1.31 -10.67
C SER A 437 -4.63 -2.40 -10.29
N ALA A 438 -5.54 -2.77 -11.20
CA ALA A 438 -6.59 -3.75 -10.94
C ALA A 438 -6.03 -5.10 -10.49
N LEU A 439 -6.73 -5.79 -9.57
CA LEU A 439 -6.33 -7.12 -9.07
C LEU A 439 -6.46 -8.19 -10.15
N ASP A 440 -7.46 -8.11 -11.03
CA ASP A 440 -7.84 -9.15 -12.01
C ASP A 440 -7.22 -8.97 -13.40
N SER A 441 -6.28 -8.04 -13.59
CA SER A 441 -5.66 -7.81 -14.89
C SER A 441 -4.74 -8.98 -15.28
N LYS A 442 -5.29 -9.97 -15.97
CA LYS A 442 -4.51 -10.89 -16.80
C LYS A 442 -3.85 -10.07 -17.91
N GLY A 443 -2.66 -9.58 -17.63
CA GLY A 443 -1.65 -9.20 -18.61
C GLY A 443 -2.03 -8.27 -19.76
N SER A 444 -2.67 -7.12 -19.53
CA SER A 444 -2.42 -5.90 -20.31
C SER A 444 -3.16 -4.72 -19.69
N ASP A 445 -2.42 -3.89 -18.99
CA ASP A 445 -2.91 -2.63 -18.45
C ASP A 445 -3.12 -1.62 -19.61
N LYS A 446 -4.24 -1.80 -20.35
CA LYS A 446 -4.68 -0.88 -21.42
C LYS A 446 -5.61 0.22 -20.90
N SER A 447 -5.91 0.25 -19.60
CA SER A 447 -6.93 1.13 -19.04
C SER A 447 -6.45 2.52 -18.58
N ALA A 448 -5.14 2.77 -18.53
CA ALA A 448 -4.62 4.10 -18.23
C ALA A 448 -4.26 4.84 -19.53
N PRO A 449 -4.74 6.09 -19.73
CA PRO A 449 -4.35 6.91 -20.86
C PRO A 449 -2.82 7.11 -20.92
N PRO A 450 -2.21 7.17 -22.13
CA PRO A 450 -0.74 7.22 -22.27
C PRO A 450 -0.06 8.36 -21.51
N HIS A 451 -0.71 9.50 -21.33
CA HIS A 451 -0.21 10.64 -20.59
C HIS A 451 -0.17 10.42 -19.06
N LEU A 452 -1.00 9.55 -18.51
CA LEU A 452 -0.94 9.15 -17.10
C LEU A 452 0.13 8.06 -16.86
N ARG A 453 0.47 7.24 -17.88
CA ARG A 453 1.54 6.25 -17.76
C ARG A 453 2.93 6.88 -17.55
N ALA A 454 3.18 8.01 -18.16
CA ALA A 454 4.46 8.75 -17.99
C ALA A 454 4.62 9.34 -16.58
N MET A 455 3.53 9.68 -15.87
CA MET A 455 3.55 10.18 -14.50
C MET A 455 3.83 9.11 -13.43
N PHE A 456 3.69 7.82 -13.77
CA PHE A 456 3.79 6.70 -12.81
C PHE A 456 5.13 5.95 -12.82
N LEU A 457 6.06 6.35 -13.69
CA LEU A 457 7.44 5.88 -13.59
C LEU A 457 8.20 6.82 -12.65
N PRO A 458 8.75 6.36 -11.53
CA PRO A 458 9.72 7.15 -10.80
C PRO A 458 10.98 7.23 -11.67
N THR A 459 11.11 8.32 -12.41
CA THR A 459 12.38 8.74 -12.99
C THR A 459 13.30 9.12 -11.85
N PHE A 460 14.21 8.21 -11.51
CA PHE A 460 15.38 8.54 -10.73
C PHE A 460 16.35 9.33 -11.61
N GLY A 461 16.60 10.57 -11.21
CA GLY A 461 17.74 11.35 -11.68
C GLY A 461 17.49 12.18 -12.93
N GLU A 462 16.72 13.27 -12.77
CA GLU A 462 16.96 14.50 -13.51
C GLU A 462 16.39 15.66 -12.69
N SER A 463 17.19 16.69 -12.54
CA SER A 463 16.92 17.91 -11.78
C SER A 463 15.62 18.58 -12.23
N LEU A 464 14.71 18.81 -11.30
CA LEU A 464 13.57 19.70 -11.49
C LEU A 464 14.02 21.14 -11.30
N ASP A 465 14.42 21.75 -12.40
CA ASP A 465 14.31 23.21 -12.58
C ASP A 465 13.44 23.39 -13.83
N ASP A 466 12.19 23.74 -13.60
CA ASP A 466 11.45 24.66 -14.45
C ASP A 466 10.01 24.77 -13.94
N GLY A 467 9.66 25.99 -13.60
CA GLY A 467 8.33 26.39 -13.21
C GLY A 467 7.30 26.23 -14.32
N CYS A 468 6.33 25.35 -14.10
CA CYS A 468 5.04 25.40 -14.75
C CYS A 468 3.94 25.08 -13.72
N GLY A 469 3.36 26.12 -13.19
CA GLY A 469 2.09 26.09 -12.48
C GLY A 469 0.96 25.66 -13.42
N GLY A 470 0.79 24.37 -13.58
CA GLY A 470 -0.38 23.75 -14.19
C GLY A 470 -1.30 23.27 -13.06
N GLY A 471 -2.29 24.11 -12.67
CA GLY A 471 -3.36 23.68 -11.79
C GLY A 471 -4.07 22.48 -12.41
N MET A 472 -3.99 21.31 -11.74
CA MET A 472 -4.85 20.18 -12.08
C MET A 472 -6.32 20.57 -11.87
N PRO A 473 -7.25 20.12 -12.73
CA PRO A 473 -8.67 20.32 -12.50
C PRO A 473 -9.08 19.67 -11.17
N LEU A 474 -9.66 20.45 -10.28
CA LEU A 474 -10.19 20.04 -8.98
C LEU A 474 -11.44 19.13 -9.08
N ASP A 475 -11.88 18.77 -10.28
CA ASP A 475 -13.09 17.98 -10.56
C ASP A 475 -12.82 16.51 -10.95
N GLY A 476 -11.73 15.93 -10.45
CA GLY A 476 -11.63 14.46 -10.48
C GLY A 476 -12.70 13.88 -9.56
N HIS A 477 -13.70 13.22 -10.10
CA HIS A 477 -14.65 12.37 -9.38
C HIS A 477 -13.85 11.33 -8.59
N PHE A 478 -13.55 11.66 -7.34
CA PHE A 478 -13.16 10.66 -6.35
C PHE A 478 -14.47 10.02 -5.89
N GLY A 479 -14.61 8.69 -6.15
CA GLY A 479 -15.84 7.95 -5.94
C GLY A 479 -16.53 8.26 -4.60
N ASP A 480 -17.84 8.27 -4.63
CA ASP A 480 -18.69 8.52 -3.47
C ASP A 480 -18.54 7.40 -2.43
N GLU A 481 -18.76 7.70 -1.16
CA GLU A 481 -18.69 6.71 -0.06
C GLU A 481 -19.62 5.51 -0.24
N GLU A 482 -20.64 5.62 -1.09
CA GLU A 482 -21.54 4.50 -1.43
C GLU A 482 -20.87 3.43 -2.27
N ASP A 483 -19.89 3.78 -3.12
CA ASP A 483 -19.14 2.82 -3.93
C ASP A 483 -18.16 2.01 -3.10
N VAL A 484 -17.63 2.58 -2.02
CA VAL A 484 -16.71 1.91 -1.08
C VAL A 484 -17.41 0.78 -0.32
N LYS A 485 -18.70 0.90 -0.02
CA LYS A 485 -19.50 -0.13 0.68
C LYS A 485 -19.80 -1.37 -0.15
N LYS A 486 -19.54 -1.35 -1.46
CA LYS A 486 -19.77 -2.45 -2.41
C LYS A 486 -18.50 -3.15 -2.86
N LEU A 487 -17.36 -2.86 -2.24
CA LEU A 487 -16.11 -3.50 -2.61
C LEU A 487 -16.15 -5.01 -2.35
N PRO A 488 -15.67 -5.84 -3.30
CA PRO A 488 -15.54 -7.26 -3.07
C PRO A 488 -14.53 -7.53 -1.94
N SER A 489 -14.84 -8.50 -1.09
CA SER A 489 -13.93 -8.93 -0.03
C SER A 489 -12.67 -9.53 -0.62
N LEU A 490 -11.53 -9.26 0.02
CA LEU A 490 -10.23 -9.81 -0.36
C LEU A 490 -10.16 -11.30 -0.03
N THR A 491 -9.53 -12.08 -0.91
CA THR A 491 -9.20 -13.48 -0.62
C THR A 491 -8.10 -13.56 0.44
N ASP A 492 -7.95 -14.72 1.08
CA ASP A 492 -6.94 -14.91 2.12
C ASP A 492 -5.51 -14.69 1.59
N ASP A 493 -5.21 -15.14 0.37
CA ASP A 493 -3.90 -14.87 -0.26
C ASP A 493 -3.69 -13.39 -0.53
N GLN A 494 -4.74 -12.66 -0.90
CA GLN A 494 -4.69 -11.21 -1.07
C GLN A 494 -4.48 -10.49 0.28
N LYS A 495 -5.12 -10.95 1.37
CA LYS A 495 -4.95 -10.37 2.72
C LYS A 495 -3.52 -10.52 3.23
N VAL A 496 -2.85 -11.62 2.96
CA VAL A 496 -1.43 -11.82 3.31
C VAL A 496 -0.52 -10.79 2.66
N LEU A 497 -0.87 -10.34 1.45
CA LEU A 497 -0.12 -9.36 0.65
C LEU A 497 -0.50 -7.89 0.94
N CYS A 498 -1.44 -7.64 1.86
CA CYS A 498 -1.88 -6.30 2.18
C CYS A 498 -0.78 -5.43 2.80
N THR A 499 -0.90 -4.14 2.54
CA THR A 499 -0.08 -3.10 3.18
C THR A 499 -0.16 -3.17 4.71
N HIS A 500 0.89 -2.70 5.38
CA HIS A 500 0.93 -2.51 6.83
C HIS A 500 0.56 -1.08 7.25
N LEU A 501 0.26 -0.23 6.27
CA LEU A 501 0.00 1.20 6.45
C LEU A 501 -1.43 1.56 6.08
N ILE A 502 -1.98 2.50 6.83
CA ILE A 502 -3.19 3.24 6.50
C ILE A 502 -2.87 4.73 6.46
N ARG A 503 -3.65 5.49 5.70
CA ARG A 503 -3.49 6.94 5.55
C ARG A 503 -4.57 7.63 6.34
N GLY A 504 -4.19 8.69 7.03
CA GLY A 504 -5.14 9.42 7.83
C GLY A 504 -4.58 10.71 8.41
N TYR A 505 -5.40 11.36 9.19
CA TYR A 505 -5.13 12.65 9.79
C TYR A 505 -5.03 12.56 11.31
N ALA A 506 -3.94 13.03 11.89
CA ALA A 506 -3.75 13.15 13.33
C ALA A 506 -4.45 14.43 13.83
N LEU A 507 -5.54 14.29 14.57
CA LEU A 507 -6.36 15.45 14.99
C LEU A 507 -5.63 16.39 15.94
N LYS A 508 -4.78 15.86 16.80
CA LYS A 508 -4.02 16.64 17.79
C LYS A 508 -2.82 17.36 17.16
N GLU A 509 -2.07 16.65 16.34
CA GLU A 509 -0.87 17.15 15.64
C GLU A 509 -1.25 17.99 14.41
N LYS A 510 -2.49 17.86 13.90
CA LYS A 510 -3.05 18.58 12.73
C LYS A 510 -2.27 18.33 11.45
N ILE A 511 -1.85 17.07 11.23
CA ILE A 511 -1.06 16.66 10.06
C ILE A 511 -1.56 15.35 9.47
N TRP A 512 -1.39 15.18 8.17
CA TRP A 512 -1.59 13.94 7.45
C TRP A 512 -0.39 13.03 7.62
N LEU A 513 -0.61 11.76 7.98
CA LEU A 513 0.44 10.76 8.24
C LEU A 513 0.06 9.39 7.68
N ASN A 514 1.09 8.58 7.41
CA ASN A 514 0.96 7.14 7.28
C ASN A 514 1.03 6.52 8.67
N PHE A 515 0.09 5.68 9.02
CA PHE A 515 -0.04 5.00 10.30
C PHE A 515 0.15 3.51 10.16
N PHE A 516 0.71 2.86 11.16
CA PHE A 516 0.79 1.40 11.22
C PHE A 516 -0.55 0.81 11.69
N VAL A 517 -1.11 -0.11 10.92
CA VAL A 517 -2.39 -0.76 11.22
C VAL A 517 -2.41 -1.37 12.64
N ASN A 518 -1.33 -2.03 13.04
CA ASN A 518 -1.23 -2.71 14.33
C ASN A 518 -1.34 -1.78 15.56
N SER A 519 -1.18 -0.46 15.37
CA SER A 519 -1.27 0.54 16.45
C SER A 519 -2.62 1.26 16.51
N VAL A 520 -3.54 0.90 15.63
CA VAL A 520 -4.90 1.43 15.59
C VAL A 520 -5.76 0.73 16.63
N GLN A 521 -6.57 1.50 17.34
CA GLN A 521 -7.45 1.03 18.40
C GLN A 521 -8.83 1.69 18.28
N ASP A 522 -9.82 1.10 18.89
CA ASP A 522 -11.14 1.72 19.01
C ASP A 522 -11.08 2.93 19.96
N VAL A 523 -11.94 3.93 19.67
CA VAL A 523 -12.02 5.14 20.49
C VAL A 523 -12.78 4.82 21.78
N ALA A 524 -12.13 5.04 22.92
CA ALA A 524 -12.81 5.04 24.21
C ALA A 524 -13.47 6.41 24.45
N PHE A 525 -14.79 6.49 24.34
CA PHE A 525 -15.56 7.68 24.60
C PHE A 525 -15.86 7.86 26.10
N ASN A 526 -15.85 9.11 26.56
CA ASN A 526 -16.19 9.45 27.94
C ASN A 526 -17.65 9.90 28.04
N SER A 527 -18.58 8.97 28.20
CA SER A 527 -20.02 9.24 28.32
C SER A 527 -20.40 10.14 29.52
N SER A 528 -19.54 10.23 30.54
CA SER A 528 -19.82 11.12 31.68
C SER A 528 -19.31 12.57 31.49
N ALA A 529 -18.67 12.87 30.37
CA ALA A 529 -18.08 14.20 30.14
C ALA A 529 -19.15 15.30 30.09
N PHE A 530 -20.22 15.04 29.32
CA PHE A 530 -21.31 16.01 29.15
C PHE A 530 -22.12 16.20 30.43
N GLN A 531 -22.42 15.13 31.17
CA GLN A 531 -23.14 15.18 32.44
C GLN A 531 -22.38 16.01 33.50
N SER A 532 -21.06 15.96 33.46
CA SER A 532 -20.19 16.68 34.43
C SER A 532 -20.05 18.18 34.12
N LEU A 533 -20.64 18.69 33.04
CA LEU A 533 -20.69 20.12 32.74
C LEU A 533 -21.56 20.85 33.76
N VAL A 534 -21.07 21.97 34.26
CA VAL A 534 -21.78 22.85 35.20
C VAL A 534 -22.50 23.90 34.37
N LEU A 535 -23.63 23.50 33.79
CA LEU A 535 -24.56 24.32 33.00
C LEU A 535 -26.00 24.08 33.47
N PRO A 536 -26.93 25.03 33.29
CA PRO A 536 -28.35 24.77 33.47
C PRO A 536 -28.84 23.63 32.58
N GLU A 537 -29.74 22.79 33.10
CA GLU A 537 -30.23 21.58 32.33
C GLU A 537 -30.94 21.99 31.05
N ASP A 538 -31.73 23.09 31.05
CA ASP A 538 -32.37 23.61 29.84
C ASP A 538 -31.36 23.97 28.75
N THR A 539 -30.19 24.54 29.16
CA THR A 539 -29.10 24.85 28.21
C THR A 539 -28.44 23.60 27.67
N LYS A 540 -28.28 22.57 28.52
CA LYS A 540 -27.73 21.26 28.09
C LYS A 540 -28.68 20.59 27.10
N GLU A 541 -29.98 20.57 27.40
CA GLU A 541 -31.00 19.98 26.51
C GLU A 541 -31.07 20.74 25.19
N LEU A 542 -30.98 22.06 25.19
CA LEU A 542 -30.94 22.88 24.00
C LEU A 542 -29.73 22.56 23.12
N ILE A 543 -28.54 22.45 23.70
CA ILE A 543 -27.29 22.11 22.95
C ILE A 543 -27.46 20.72 22.31
N LEU A 544 -27.88 19.72 23.07
CA LEU A 544 -28.06 18.34 22.55
C LEU A 544 -29.19 18.28 21.52
N GLY A 545 -30.29 18.95 21.76
CA GLY A 545 -31.44 18.99 20.85
C GLY A 545 -31.03 19.52 19.46
N PHE A 546 -30.26 20.60 19.40
CA PHE A 546 -29.76 21.12 18.12
C PHE A 546 -28.69 20.22 17.46
N THR A 547 -27.76 19.70 18.24
CA THR A 547 -26.65 18.94 17.69
C THR A 547 -27.09 17.52 17.24
N CYS A 548 -27.97 16.85 17.99
CA CYS A 548 -28.46 15.52 17.62
C CYS A 548 -29.48 15.57 16.46
N THR A 549 -30.34 16.60 16.41
CA THR A 549 -31.37 16.74 15.37
C THR A 549 -30.73 16.96 14.00
N GLN A 550 -29.61 17.68 13.92
CA GLN A 550 -28.95 17.93 12.64
C GLN A 550 -28.42 16.64 12.00
N GLN A 551 -27.98 15.64 12.78
CA GLN A 551 -27.52 14.37 12.22
C GLN A 551 -28.66 13.57 11.56
N SER A 552 -29.87 13.72 12.09
CA SER A 552 -31.05 12.98 11.59
C SER A 552 -31.83 13.72 10.49
N THR A 553 -31.68 15.06 10.38
CA THR A 553 -32.58 15.91 9.57
C THR A 553 -31.82 16.74 8.51
N ARG A 554 -30.62 16.33 8.10
CA ARG A 554 -29.80 17.05 7.09
C ARG A 554 -30.54 17.42 5.80
N MET A 555 -31.65 16.73 5.47
CA MET A 555 -32.43 16.95 4.25
C MET A 555 -33.75 17.72 4.44
N ALA A 556 -34.12 18.10 5.67
CA ALA A 556 -35.47 18.62 5.93
C ALA A 556 -35.60 20.14 5.79
N TYR A 557 -34.53 20.91 5.93
CA TYR A 557 -34.54 22.39 5.83
C TYR A 557 -33.38 22.83 4.93
N ASP A 558 -33.70 23.12 3.67
CA ASP A 558 -32.80 23.80 2.74
C ASP A 558 -33.29 25.26 2.57
N ASP A 559 -32.35 26.19 2.42
CA ASP A 559 -32.66 27.59 2.13
C ASP A 559 -33.21 27.72 0.69
N VAL A 560 -33.70 28.89 0.31
CA VAL A 560 -34.14 29.25 -1.05
C VAL A 560 -33.02 28.95 -2.10
N ILE A 561 -31.77 28.97 -1.67
CA ILE A 561 -30.59 28.64 -2.47
C ILE A 561 -30.01 27.34 -1.92
N GLU A 562 -29.93 26.30 -2.75
CA GLU A 562 -29.39 24.99 -2.41
C GLU A 562 -27.93 25.07 -1.89
N GLY A 563 -27.65 24.41 -0.75
CA GLY A 563 -26.33 24.40 -0.12
C GLY A 563 -26.02 25.60 0.78
N LYS A 564 -26.96 26.53 1.00
CA LYS A 564 -26.78 27.68 1.89
C LYS A 564 -27.49 27.44 3.22
N GLY A 565 -26.83 27.81 4.34
CA GLY A 565 -27.48 27.78 5.68
C GLY A 565 -27.70 26.39 6.28
N ARG A 566 -27.07 25.33 5.75
CA ARG A 566 -27.20 23.94 6.25
C ARG A 566 -26.46 23.69 7.56
N GLY A 567 -25.49 24.53 7.93
CA GLY A 567 -24.68 24.34 9.14
C GLY A 567 -25.31 24.93 10.38
N ILE A 568 -24.96 24.44 11.55
CA ILE A 568 -25.33 24.99 12.86
C ILE A 568 -24.11 25.65 13.50
N ILE A 569 -24.23 26.93 13.82
CA ILE A 569 -23.19 27.74 14.44
C ILE A 569 -23.63 28.14 15.84
N LEU A 570 -22.86 27.65 16.84
CA LEU A 570 -23.05 27.97 18.25
C LEU A 570 -21.91 28.86 18.74
N LEU A 571 -22.27 29.97 19.35
CA LEU A 571 -21.34 30.91 19.97
C LEU A 571 -21.32 30.73 21.49
N LEU A 572 -20.15 30.50 22.06
CA LEU A 572 -19.94 30.37 23.50
C LEU A 572 -19.15 31.58 24.00
N CYS A 573 -19.85 32.44 24.72
CA CYS A 573 -19.32 33.74 25.19
C CYS A 573 -19.02 33.72 26.69
N GLY A 574 -18.08 34.52 27.18
CA GLY A 574 -17.85 34.68 28.59
C GLY A 574 -16.40 34.72 29.01
N PRO A 575 -16.11 34.92 30.32
CA PRO A 575 -14.73 35.03 30.83
C PRO A 575 -13.91 33.74 30.63
N PRO A 576 -12.58 33.83 30.68
CA PRO A 576 -11.70 32.68 30.50
C PRO A 576 -11.85 31.66 31.65
N GLY A 577 -11.81 30.35 31.30
CA GLY A 577 -11.80 29.27 32.28
C GLY A 577 -13.16 28.90 32.89
N VAL A 578 -14.28 29.31 32.29
CA VAL A 578 -15.65 28.94 32.71
C VAL A 578 -16.18 27.68 32.08
N GLY A 579 -15.48 27.10 31.09
CA GLY A 579 -15.82 25.79 30.47
C GLY A 579 -16.26 25.84 29.01
N LYS A 580 -16.13 26.96 28.30
CA LYS A 580 -16.54 27.09 26.87
C LYS A 580 -15.98 25.99 25.97
N THR A 581 -14.66 25.88 25.91
CA THR A 581 -13.98 24.83 25.11
C THR A 581 -14.36 23.42 25.58
N LEU A 582 -14.50 23.21 26.90
CA LEU A 582 -14.91 21.94 27.47
C LEU A 582 -16.31 21.51 27.03
N THR A 583 -17.21 22.47 26.81
CA THR A 583 -18.58 22.16 26.32
C THR A 583 -18.53 21.54 24.93
N ALA A 584 -17.79 22.14 23.98
CA ALA A 584 -17.63 21.58 22.65
C ALA A 584 -16.97 20.18 22.68
N GLU A 585 -15.93 20.00 23.51
CA GLU A 585 -15.29 18.70 23.73
C GLU A 585 -16.28 17.67 24.27
N SER A 586 -17.12 18.05 25.24
CA SER A 586 -18.07 17.15 25.88
C SER A 586 -19.23 16.79 24.95
N VAL A 587 -19.68 17.70 24.10
CA VAL A 587 -20.69 17.43 23.05
C VAL A 587 -20.15 16.42 22.04
N ALA A 588 -18.91 16.59 21.57
CA ALA A 588 -18.30 15.66 20.64
C ALA A 588 -18.15 14.24 21.23
N GLU A 589 -17.83 14.14 22.53
CA GLU A 589 -17.80 12.87 23.26
C GLU A 589 -19.16 12.21 23.33
N GLU A 590 -20.22 12.95 23.64
CA GLU A 590 -21.60 12.46 23.75
C GLU A 590 -22.13 11.99 22.39
N MET A 591 -21.90 12.79 21.36
CA MET A 591 -22.30 12.45 19.99
C MET A 591 -21.42 11.38 19.33
N LYS A 592 -20.30 11.03 19.94
CA LYS A 592 -19.29 10.06 19.42
C LYS A 592 -18.74 10.46 18.05
N VAL A 593 -18.59 11.75 17.78
CA VAL A 593 -18.04 12.30 16.54
C VAL A 593 -16.66 12.91 16.75
N PRO A 594 -15.85 13.04 15.69
CA PRO A 594 -14.57 13.73 15.80
C PRO A 594 -14.73 15.21 16.15
N LEU A 595 -13.80 15.72 16.94
CA LEU A 595 -13.70 17.15 17.22
C LEU A 595 -12.42 17.70 16.57
N PHE A 596 -12.59 18.64 15.65
CA PHE A 596 -11.49 19.38 15.06
C PHE A 596 -11.33 20.71 15.79
N ILE A 597 -10.23 20.87 16.52
CA ILE A 597 -9.95 22.12 17.28
C ILE A 597 -9.00 22.99 16.48
N MET A 598 -9.39 24.22 16.23
CA MET A 598 -8.57 25.21 15.54
C MET A 598 -8.61 26.52 16.30
N SER A 599 -7.48 27.22 16.35
CA SER A 599 -7.34 28.56 16.86
C SER A 599 -7.00 29.55 15.74
N ALA A 600 -7.15 30.82 16.01
CA ALA A 600 -6.76 31.87 15.06
C ALA A 600 -5.28 31.77 14.65
N GLY A 601 -4.40 31.35 15.57
CA GLY A 601 -2.98 31.15 15.29
C GLY A 601 -2.69 30.03 14.29
N ASP A 602 -3.56 29.02 14.19
CA ASP A 602 -3.41 27.89 13.26
C ASP A 602 -3.65 28.30 11.79
N LEU A 603 -4.35 29.40 11.55
CA LEU A 603 -4.69 29.88 10.19
C LEU A 603 -3.57 30.70 9.55
N GLY A 604 -2.67 31.28 10.35
CA GLY A 604 -1.62 32.17 9.86
C GLY A 604 -2.08 33.62 9.72
N MET A 605 -1.30 34.48 9.03
CA MET A 605 -1.59 35.92 8.90
C MET A 605 -1.88 36.37 7.45
N ASP A 606 -1.56 35.58 6.44
CA ASP A 606 -1.80 35.90 5.04
C ASP A 606 -3.23 35.56 4.62
N SER A 607 -4.00 36.60 4.19
CA SER A 607 -5.41 36.47 3.84
C SER A 607 -5.72 35.44 2.75
N LYS A 608 -4.86 35.25 1.75
CA LYS A 608 -5.05 34.28 0.67
C LYS A 608 -4.86 32.84 1.17
N HIS A 609 -3.87 32.60 1.99
CA HIS A 609 -3.62 31.29 2.58
C HIS A 609 -4.68 30.93 3.63
N ILE A 610 -5.21 31.91 4.36
CA ILE A 610 -6.27 31.71 5.37
C ILE A 610 -7.54 31.18 4.72
N GLU A 611 -7.98 31.79 3.61
CA GLU A 611 -9.20 31.34 2.91
C GLU A 611 -9.06 29.88 2.44
N ALA A 612 -7.99 29.57 1.74
CA ALA A 612 -7.75 28.20 1.24
C ALA A 612 -7.68 27.18 2.39
N ARG A 613 -7.01 27.54 3.48
CA ARG A 613 -6.86 26.66 4.65
C ARG A 613 -8.19 26.47 5.39
N LEU A 614 -8.97 27.52 5.53
CA LEU A 614 -10.30 27.46 6.17
C LEU A 614 -11.25 26.58 5.35
N LEU A 615 -11.33 26.80 4.03
CA LEU A 615 -12.12 25.95 3.13
C LEU A 615 -11.67 24.47 3.16
N SER A 616 -10.36 24.24 3.22
CA SER A 616 -9.82 22.89 3.39
C SER A 616 -10.28 22.23 4.69
N VAL A 617 -10.20 22.96 5.82
CA VAL A 617 -10.63 22.44 7.13
C VAL A 617 -12.14 22.20 7.15
N LEU A 618 -12.95 23.10 6.60
CA LEU A 618 -14.40 22.91 6.52
C LEU A 618 -14.76 21.69 5.65
N GLY A 619 -14.11 21.52 4.49
CA GLY A 619 -14.30 20.36 3.65
C GLY A 619 -13.91 19.05 4.36
N MET A 620 -12.83 19.04 5.16
CA MET A 620 -12.48 17.90 6.00
C MET A 620 -13.54 17.64 7.08
N CYS A 621 -14.00 18.67 7.79
CA CYS A 621 -15.01 18.51 8.84
C CYS A 621 -16.34 17.98 8.29
N THR A 622 -16.80 18.49 7.13
CA THR A 622 -18.02 18.01 6.47
C THR A 622 -17.89 16.53 6.08
N ARG A 623 -16.76 16.16 5.46
CA ARG A 623 -16.48 14.79 5.05
C ARG A 623 -16.42 13.82 6.24
N TRP A 624 -15.80 14.22 7.33
CA TRP A 624 -15.64 13.39 8.53
C TRP A 624 -16.84 13.44 9.48
N ASN A 625 -17.86 14.20 9.16
CA ASN A 625 -18.95 14.52 10.07
C ASN A 625 -18.42 15.02 11.44
N ALA A 626 -17.37 15.82 11.40
CA ALA A 626 -16.68 16.33 12.58
C ALA A 626 -17.27 17.64 13.07
N ILE A 627 -17.26 17.84 14.37
CA ILE A 627 -17.55 19.14 14.98
C ILE A 627 -16.30 20.02 14.83
N LEU A 628 -16.46 21.23 14.29
CA LEU A 628 -15.39 22.23 14.26
C LEU A 628 -15.49 23.13 15.50
N LEU A 629 -14.43 23.21 16.26
CA LEU A 629 -14.27 24.19 17.34
C LEU A 629 -13.24 25.25 16.93
N LEU A 630 -13.70 26.47 16.73
CA LEU A 630 -12.84 27.62 16.56
C LEU A 630 -12.67 28.34 17.92
N ASP A 631 -11.54 28.07 18.56
CA ASP A 631 -11.23 28.64 19.89
C ASP A 631 -10.60 30.03 19.75
N GLU A 632 -10.94 30.94 20.63
CA GLU A 632 -10.50 32.35 20.61
C GLU A 632 -10.79 33.06 19.27
N ALA A 633 -12.05 32.93 18.80
CA ALA A 633 -12.50 33.48 17.52
C ALA A 633 -12.57 35.01 17.48
N ASP A 634 -12.16 35.71 18.54
CA ASP A 634 -12.21 37.16 18.70
C ASP A 634 -11.70 37.92 17.47
N ILE A 635 -10.56 37.45 16.89
CA ILE A 635 -9.89 38.09 15.75
C ILE A 635 -10.78 38.14 14.51
N PHE A 636 -11.59 37.10 14.29
CA PHE A 636 -12.47 36.94 13.12
C PHE A 636 -13.84 37.61 13.31
N LEU A 637 -14.27 37.78 14.58
CA LEU A 637 -15.61 38.26 14.91
C LEU A 637 -15.68 39.77 15.22
N GLU A 638 -14.53 40.43 15.42
CA GLU A 638 -14.45 41.82 15.82
C GLU A 638 -14.93 42.75 14.70
N GLU A 639 -15.61 43.85 15.08
CA GLU A 639 -16.17 44.83 14.16
C GLU A 639 -15.11 45.41 13.23
N ARG A 640 -15.47 45.56 11.96
CA ARG A 640 -14.62 46.14 10.92
C ARG A 640 -14.28 47.60 11.18
N SER A 641 -12.98 47.91 11.19
CA SER A 641 -12.45 49.27 11.41
C SER A 641 -11.93 49.84 10.09
N ARG A 642 -12.11 51.20 9.91
CA ARG A 642 -11.61 51.88 8.70
C ARG A 642 -10.08 51.87 8.58
N HIS A 643 -9.36 51.60 9.64
CA HIS A 643 -7.91 51.65 9.70
C HIS A 643 -7.20 50.28 9.57
N GLU A 644 -7.95 49.18 9.57
CA GLU A 644 -7.37 47.82 9.60
C GLU A 644 -7.83 46.96 8.40
N VAL A 645 -7.31 47.31 7.21
CA VAL A 645 -7.74 46.73 5.94
C VAL A 645 -7.50 45.20 5.90
N GLU A 646 -6.37 44.75 6.40
CA GLU A 646 -6.03 43.29 6.40
C GLU A 646 -6.99 42.51 7.31
N ARG A 647 -7.31 43.03 8.48
CA ARG A 647 -8.25 42.37 9.38
C ARG A 647 -9.68 42.40 8.80
N ASN A 648 -10.10 43.49 8.18
CA ASN A 648 -11.39 43.57 7.51
C ASN A 648 -11.53 42.53 6.39
N LYS A 649 -10.44 42.21 5.65
CA LYS A 649 -10.42 41.11 4.66
C LYS A 649 -10.69 39.79 5.34
N LEU A 650 -10.02 39.50 6.48
CA LEU A 650 -10.22 38.26 7.23
C LEU A 650 -11.66 38.10 7.71
N VAL A 651 -12.25 39.16 8.29
CA VAL A 651 -13.66 39.19 8.72
C VAL A 651 -14.59 38.91 7.54
N SER A 652 -14.33 39.51 6.38
CA SER A 652 -15.16 39.33 5.17
C SER A 652 -15.05 37.93 4.59
N ILE A 653 -13.84 37.32 4.56
CA ILE A 653 -13.62 35.94 4.15
C ILE A 653 -14.38 35.01 5.08
N PHE A 654 -14.24 35.19 6.38
CA PHE A 654 -14.87 34.35 7.38
C PHE A 654 -16.41 34.42 7.30
N LEU A 655 -16.99 35.63 7.17
CA LEU A 655 -18.42 35.81 6.95
C LEU A 655 -18.95 35.09 5.72
N ARG A 656 -18.20 35.13 4.60
CA ARG A 656 -18.55 34.39 3.38
C ARG A 656 -18.51 32.88 3.58
N VAL A 657 -17.46 32.39 4.19
CA VAL A 657 -17.24 30.93 4.39
C VAL A 657 -18.29 30.34 5.35
N LEU A 658 -18.73 31.09 6.37
CA LEU A 658 -19.78 30.66 7.30
C LEU A 658 -21.12 30.42 6.62
N GLU A 659 -21.45 31.13 5.53
CA GLU A 659 -22.70 30.96 4.79
C GLU A 659 -22.83 29.56 4.12
N TYR A 660 -21.69 28.96 3.77
CA TYR A 660 -21.61 27.68 3.06
C TYR A 660 -21.12 26.55 3.96
N HIS A 661 -21.06 26.79 5.26
CA HIS A 661 -20.66 25.72 6.18
C HIS A 661 -21.77 24.68 6.34
N GLU A 662 -21.44 23.41 6.16
CA GLU A 662 -22.35 22.27 6.36
C GLU A 662 -21.84 21.44 7.54
N GLY A 663 -22.36 21.63 8.71
CA GLY A 663 -21.91 20.88 9.89
C GLY A 663 -22.17 21.64 11.18
N ILE A 664 -21.57 21.16 12.26
CA ILE A 664 -21.68 21.81 13.58
C ILE A 664 -20.40 22.57 13.86
N MET A 665 -20.54 23.87 14.13
CA MET A 665 -19.41 24.73 14.47
C MET A 665 -19.62 25.37 15.83
N PHE A 666 -18.66 25.27 16.71
CA PHE A 666 -18.56 26.01 17.96
C PHE A 666 -17.55 27.14 17.81
N LEU A 667 -17.96 28.36 18.15
CA LEU A 667 -17.10 29.52 18.25
C LEU A 667 -16.95 29.86 19.72
N THR A 668 -15.75 30.10 20.21
CA THR A 668 -15.55 30.60 21.58
C THR A 668 -14.96 31.97 21.56
N THR A 669 -15.40 32.82 22.49
CA THR A 669 -14.87 34.17 22.65
C THR A 669 -14.83 34.59 24.11
N ASN A 670 -13.92 35.48 24.44
CA ASN A 670 -13.84 36.15 25.72
C ASN A 670 -14.40 37.61 25.67
N ARG A 671 -14.75 38.12 24.45
CA ARG A 671 -15.18 39.51 24.20
C ARG A 671 -16.50 39.53 23.44
N VAL A 672 -17.57 39.95 24.10
CA VAL A 672 -18.92 39.98 23.49
C VAL A 672 -19.25 41.37 22.90
N SER A 673 -18.61 42.43 23.41
CA SER A 673 -18.99 43.82 23.11
C SER A 673 -18.48 44.39 21.79
N THR A 674 -17.67 43.63 21.05
CA THR A 674 -16.95 44.13 19.85
C THR A 674 -17.28 43.40 18.57
N PHE A 675 -18.42 42.71 18.52
CA PHE A 675 -18.75 41.88 17.34
C PHE A 675 -19.32 42.69 16.18
N ASP A 676 -18.89 42.35 14.96
CA ASP A 676 -19.51 42.86 13.75
C ASP A 676 -20.97 42.35 13.67
N PRO A 677 -21.96 43.28 13.47
CA PRO A 677 -23.37 42.91 13.44
C PRO A 677 -23.73 41.85 12.39
N ALA A 678 -22.92 41.71 11.33
CA ALA A 678 -23.14 40.68 10.30
C ALA A 678 -23.01 39.23 10.82
N PHE A 679 -22.34 39.00 11.94
CA PHE A 679 -22.28 37.65 12.56
C PHE A 679 -23.58 37.28 13.27
N GLN A 680 -24.34 38.26 13.80
CA GLN A 680 -25.58 37.99 14.53
C GLN A 680 -26.62 37.27 13.67
N SER A 681 -26.66 37.54 12.37
CA SER A 681 -27.56 36.87 11.44
C SER A 681 -27.15 35.44 11.06
N ARG A 682 -25.90 34.99 11.37
CA ARG A 682 -25.35 33.70 11.04
C ARG A 682 -25.20 32.75 12.24
N ILE A 683 -25.20 33.32 13.46
CA ILE A 683 -25.12 32.56 14.70
C ILE A 683 -26.52 32.07 15.06
N HIS A 684 -26.70 30.76 15.15
CA HIS A 684 -27.99 30.15 15.48
C HIS A 684 -28.30 30.20 16.97
N ILE A 685 -27.28 30.00 17.81
CA ILE A 685 -27.40 29.98 19.26
C ILE A 685 -26.20 30.73 19.87
N SER A 686 -26.48 31.66 20.79
CA SER A 686 -25.45 32.27 21.62
C SER A 686 -25.67 31.86 23.08
N ILE A 687 -24.65 31.29 23.70
CA ILE A 687 -24.68 30.86 25.09
C ILE A 687 -23.71 31.71 25.88
N ASP A 688 -24.27 32.43 26.86
CA ASP A 688 -23.45 33.27 27.74
C ASP A 688 -23.05 32.49 29.00
N TYR A 689 -21.77 32.51 29.27
CA TYR A 689 -21.15 31.89 30.45
C TYR A 689 -20.82 32.98 31.47
N PRO A 690 -21.64 33.19 32.50
CA PRO A 690 -21.35 34.15 33.55
C PRO A 690 -20.11 33.68 34.37
N GLU A 691 -19.60 34.55 35.20
CA GLU A 691 -18.63 34.17 36.22
C GLU A 691 -19.20 33.06 37.10
N LEU A 692 -18.34 32.10 37.47
CA LEU A 692 -18.75 30.95 38.25
C LEU A 692 -19.33 31.39 39.60
N SER A 693 -20.54 30.95 39.90
CA SER A 693 -21.14 31.14 41.22
C SER A 693 -20.42 30.25 42.28
N PRO A 694 -20.54 30.56 43.58
CA PRO A 694 -19.98 29.70 44.63
C PRO A 694 -20.47 28.24 44.54
N ASP A 695 -21.75 28.05 44.16
CA ASP A 695 -22.31 26.70 43.96
C ASP A 695 -21.72 26.00 42.75
N SER A 696 -21.56 26.70 41.63
CA SER A 696 -20.87 26.17 40.44
C SER A 696 -19.43 25.78 40.75
N ARG A 697 -18.69 26.59 41.49
CA ARG A 697 -17.33 26.26 41.93
C ARG A 697 -17.30 25.04 42.85
N ARG A 698 -18.28 24.93 43.77
CA ARG A 698 -18.42 23.74 44.61
C ARG A 698 -18.58 22.47 43.76
N MET A 699 -19.50 22.47 42.81
CA MET A 699 -19.71 21.34 41.89
C MET A 699 -18.44 21.00 41.09
N ILE A 700 -17.69 21.98 40.63
CA ILE A 700 -16.42 21.77 39.92
C ILE A 700 -15.38 21.08 40.84
N TRP A 701 -15.24 21.53 42.10
CA TRP A 701 -14.38 20.91 43.08
C TRP A 701 -14.77 19.46 43.34
N GLU A 702 -16.07 19.19 43.57
CA GLU A 702 -16.61 17.87 43.79
C GLU A 702 -16.34 16.96 42.59
N ASN A 703 -16.62 17.40 41.36
CA ASN A 703 -16.38 16.66 40.14
C ASN A 703 -14.89 16.30 39.94
N PHE A 704 -13.96 17.22 40.17
CA PHE A 704 -12.54 16.92 40.07
C PHE A 704 -12.04 15.98 41.16
N LEU A 705 -12.51 16.11 42.38
CA LEU A 705 -12.18 15.21 43.50
C LEU A 705 -12.76 13.81 43.27
N GLN A 706 -13.97 13.69 42.73
CA GLN A 706 -14.53 12.40 42.34
C GLN A 706 -13.69 11.73 41.28
N ARG A 707 -13.36 12.43 40.19
CA ARG A 707 -12.47 11.89 39.12
C ARG A 707 -11.11 11.49 39.67
N HIS A 708 -10.60 12.18 40.67
CA HIS A 708 -9.37 11.82 41.34
C HIS A 708 -9.53 10.47 42.05
N ASN A 709 -10.60 10.25 42.81
CA ASN A 709 -10.88 9.00 43.48
C ASN A 709 -11.03 7.84 42.50
N ASP A 710 -11.81 8.06 41.39
CA ASP A 710 -12.01 7.06 40.34
C ASP A 710 -10.69 6.66 39.65
N ALA A 711 -9.81 7.63 39.42
CA ALA A 711 -8.48 7.37 38.86
C ALA A 711 -7.60 6.55 39.81
N GLN A 712 -7.67 6.83 41.11
CA GLN A 712 -6.93 6.09 42.13
C GLN A 712 -7.45 4.66 42.28
N GLU A 713 -8.74 4.46 42.22
CA GLU A 713 -9.37 3.15 42.25
C GLU A 713 -8.96 2.29 41.03
N LYS A 714 -8.91 2.88 39.86
CA LYS A 714 -8.40 2.20 38.63
C LYS A 714 -6.92 1.79 38.78
N VAL A 715 -6.08 2.62 39.36
CA VAL A 715 -4.67 2.28 39.66
C VAL A 715 -4.57 1.17 40.68
N ARG A 716 -5.42 1.15 41.71
CA ARG A 716 -5.50 0.10 42.73
C ARG A 716 -5.93 -1.26 42.14
N LEU A 717 -6.85 -1.26 41.17
CA LEU A 717 -7.35 -2.48 40.51
C LEU A 717 -6.42 -2.99 39.41
N SER A 718 -5.49 -2.19 38.93
CA SER A 718 -4.50 -2.59 37.94
C SER A 718 -3.33 -3.30 38.61
N PRO A 719 -2.96 -4.53 38.21
CA PRO A 719 -1.77 -5.18 38.78
C PRO A 719 -0.51 -4.33 38.52
N PRO A 720 0.42 -4.25 39.48
CA PRO A 720 1.63 -3.48 39.29
C PRO A 720 2.41 -4.02 38.11
N LYS A 721 2.61 -3.19 37.07
CA LYS A 721 3.51 -3.50 35.96
C LYS A 721 4.92 -3.57 36.54
N ASN A 722 5.44 -4.78 36.74
CA ASN A 722 6.84 -4.99 37.13
C ASN A 722 7.75 -4.38 36.05
N PRO A 723 8.63 -3.44 36.38
CA PRO A 723 9.64 -2.94 35.44
C PRO A 723 10.89 -3.84 35.36
N ALA A 724 10.76 -5.15 35.68
CA ALA A 724 11.87 -6.08 35.67
C ALA A 724 11.73 -7.18 34.65
N SER A 725 11.92 -6.83 33.34
CA SER A 725 12.30 -7.80 32.31
C SER A 725 13.47 -7.30 31.45
N SER A 726 14.36 -6.47 32.00
CA SER A 726 15.63 -6.15 31.31
C SER A 726 16.67 -5.90 32.38
N ILE A 727 17.52 -6.88 32.62
CA ILE A 727 18.77 -6.93 33.36
C ILE A 727 18.69 -7.89 34.58
N LYS A 728 19.01 -9.15 34.27
CA LYS A 728 19.50 -10.08 35.32
C LYS A 728 20.96 -9.78 35.55
N SER A 729 21.30 -9.33 36.77
CA SER A 729 22.47 -9.80 37.52
C SER A 729 22.72 -8.91 38.74
N VAL A 730 22.97 -9.57 39.88
CA VAL A 730 23.67 -9.18 41.10
C VAL A 730 22.83 -8.59 42.24
N SER A 731 22.79 -9.39 43.33
CA SER A 731 22.61 -9.13 44.78
C SER A 731 21.19 -9.21 45.37
N GLU A 732 20.90 -10.42 45.90
CA GLU A 732 19.65 -10.81 46.61
C GLU A 732 19.47 -10.30 48.05
N ALA A 733 20.29 -9.39 48.56
CA ALA A 733 20.26 -9.03 50.00
C ALA A 733 19.78 -7.60 50.31
N GLN A 734 19.42 -6.79 49.31
CA GLN A 734 18.91 -5.41 49.50
C GLN A 734 17.46 -5.20 48.99
N GLU A 735 16.84 -6.21 48.36
CA GLU A 735 15.52 -6.11 47.72
C GLU A 735 14.32 -6.04 48.68
N ASP A 736 14.41 -6.66 49.88
CA ASP A 736 13.27 -6.74 50.81
C ASP A 736 12.92 -5.41 51.51
N LYS A 737 13.84 -4.45 51.64
CA LYS A 737 13.56 -3.15 52.27
C LYS A 737 13.05 -2.11 51.28
N ASP A 738 13.49 -2.18 50.04
CA ASP A 738 13.04 -1.27 48.99
C ASP A 738 11.65 -1.64 48.47
N ASP A 739 11.29 -2.93 48.47
CA ASP A 739 9.95 -3.41 48.09
C ASP A 739 8.88 -3.02 49.10
N ALA A 740 9.16 -3.06 50.40
CA ALA A 740 8.24 -2.61 51.45
C ALA A 740 8.02 -1.08 51.41
N ALA A 741 9.05 -0.31 51.14
CA ALA A 741 8.97 1.15 51.01
C ALA A 741 8.23 1.54 49.72
N THR A 742 8.40 0.80 48.64
CA THR A 742 7.73 1.00 47.36
C THR A 742 6.27 0.60 47.45
N LYS A 743 5.93 -0.50 48.14
CA LYS A 743 4.56 -0.91 48.45
C LYS A 743 3.84 0.09 49.32
N ALA A 744 4.46 0.57 50.39
CA ALA A 744 3.90 1.59 51.28
C ALA A 744 3.67 2.92 50.55
N LYS A 745 4.58 3.33 49.66
CA LYS A 745 4.41 4.48 48.77
C LYS A 745 3.26 4.28 47.81
N HIS A 746 3.14 3.12 47.20
CA HIS A 746 2.05 2.80 46.30
C HIS A 746 0.69 2.78 47.02
N GLU A 747 0.64 2.25 48.22
CA GLU A 747 -0.57 2.20 49.04
C GLU A 747 -0.99 3.60 49.53
N ALA A 748 -0.04 4.48 49.83
CA ALA A 748 -0.31 5.88 50.16
C ALA A 748 -0.81 6.69 48.96
N LEU A 749 -0.29 6.41 47.76
CA LEU A 749 -0.68 7.05 46.50
C LEU A 749 -2.07 6.61 46.03
N THR A 750 -2.59 5.46 46.46
CA THR A 750 -3.92 4.91 46.06
C THR A 750 -5.03 5.21 47.04
N ARG A 751 -4.79 5.98 48.12
CA ARG A 751 -5.81 6.37 49.08
C ARG A 751 -6.69 7.50 48.54
N PRO A 752 -8.03 7.45 48.74
CA PRO A 752 -8.92 8.54 48.35
C PRO A 752 -8.57 9.83 49.12
N HIS A 753 -8.96 10.97 48.55
CA HIS A 753 -8.71 12.26 49.19
C HIS A 753 -9.38 12.36 50.57
N ALA A 754 -8.75 13.07 51.50
CA ALA A 754 -9.24 13.30 52.86
C ALA A 754 -9.81 14.73 53.03
N ILE A 755 -10.40 15.31 51.99
CA ILE A 755 -10.99 16.66 52.01
C ILE A 755 -12.46 16.55 52.40
N THR A 756 -12.87 17.30 53.43
CA THR A 756 -14.23 17.28 53.94
C THR A 756 -15.19 18.19 53.14
N LYS A 757 -16.50 17.91 53.21
CA LYS A 757 -17.53 18.78 52.55
C LYS A 757 -17.52 20.23 53.06
N GLN A 758 -17.12 20.46 54.33
CA GLN A 758 -16.99 21.82 54.86
C GLN A 758 -15.79 22.55 54.23
N GLU A 759 -14.64 21.87 54.05
CA GLU A 759 -13.48 22.41 53.38
C GLU A 759 -13.77 22.73 51.90
N ILE A 760 -14.54 21.90 51.20
CA ILE A 760 -15.00 22.17 49.84
C ILE A 760 -15.85 23.44 49.78
N ARG A 761 -16.76 23.61 50.73
CA ARG A 761 -17.56 24.87 50.82
C ARG A 761 -16.64 26.10 51.05
N GLN A 762 -15.62 26.01 51.91
CA GLN A 762 -14.66 27.11 52.09
C GLN A 762 -13.90 27.42 50.78
N LEU A 763 -13.41 26.38 50.11
CA LEU A 763 -12.73 26.53 48.81
C LEU A 763 -13.65 27.14 47.72
N SER A 764 -14.95 26.86 47.73
CA SER A 764 -15.89 27.39 46.75
C SER A 764 -16.15 28.89 46.91
N LEU A 765 -15.89 29.47 48.08
CA LEU A 765 -15.99 30.92 48.31
C LEU A 765 -14.86 31.70 47.61
N LEU A 766 -13.74 31.07 47.34
CA LEU A 766 -12.62 31.67 46.65
C LEU A 766 -13.01 31.97 45.16
N LYS A 767 -12.78 33.18 44.72
CA LYS A 767 -13.05 33.60 43.31
C LYS A 767 -12.01 32.98 42.38
N LEU A 768 -12.20 31.71 42.09
CA LEU A 768 -11.35 30.94 41.19
C LEU A 768 -12.17 30.50 39.96
N ASN A 769 -11.55 30.52 38.77
CA ASN A 769 -12.14 29.90 37.58
C ASN A 769 -11.84 28.41 37.49
N GLY A 770 -12.52 27.67 36.63
CA GLY A 770 -12.37 26.22 36.51
C GLY A 770 -10.96 25.77 36.12
N ARG A 771 -10.21 26.52 35.30
CA ARG A 771 -8.81 26.26 34.93
C ARG A 771 -7.89 26.41 36.15
N GLN A 772 -8.13 27.46 36.98
CA GLN A 772 -7.38 27.68 38.23
C GLN A 772 -7.65 26.55 39.24
N ILE A 773 -8.89 26.12 39.43
CA ILE A 773 -9.27 25.01 40.30
C ILE A 773 -8.56 23.72 39.87
N LYS A 774 -8.60 23.38 38.55
CA LYS A 774 -7.91 22.21 37.99
C LYS A 774 -6.40 22.25 38.25
N ASN A 775 -5.74 23.39 37.95
CA ASN A 775 -4.30 23.55 38.12
C ASN A 775 -3.90 23.44 39.60
N MET A 776 -4.67 24.06 40.47
CA MET A 776 -4.44 24.03 41.93
C MET A 776 -4.54 22.59 42.47
N LEU A 777 -5.59 21.86 42.05
CA LEU A 777 -5.77 20.49 42.46
C LEU A 777 -4.64 19.59 41.95
N LYS A 778 -4.23 19.76 40.68
CA LYS A 778 -3.09 19.01 40.09
C LYS A 778 -1.79 19.28 40.83
N THR A 779 -1.52 20.53 41.18
CA THR A 779 -0.29 20.89 41.92
C THR A 779 -0.34 20.38 43.36
N ALA A 780 -1.50 20.48 44.04
CA ALA A 780 -1.69 19.94 45.38
C ALA A 780 -1.54 18.40 45.38
N GLN A 781 -1.98 17.72 44.37
CA GLN A 781 -1.80 16.28 44.19
C GLN A 781 -0.32 15.90 44.04
N LEU A 782 0.43 16.63 43.21
CA LEU A 782 1.89 16.39 43.08
C LEU A 782 2.62 16.59 44.42
N LEU A 783 2.18 17.60 45.20
CA LEU A 783 2.73 17.86 46.53
C LEU A 783 2.41 16.73 47.53
N ALA A 784 1.16 16.22 47.52
CA ALA A 784 0.71 15.08 48.31
C ALA A 784 1.49 13.80 47.95
N ASN A 785 1.63 13.53 46.65
CA ASN A 785 2.39 12.38 46.13
C ASN A 785 3.88 12.41 46.57
N ARG A 786 4.50 13.60 46.53
CA ARG A 786 5.89 13.75 47.01
C ARG A 786 6.04 13.40 48.49
N LYS A 787 5.00 13.74 49.29
CA LYS A 787 5.01 13.47 50.76
C LYS A 787 4.48 12.07 51.11
N ALA A 788 4.05 11.29 50.12
CA ALA A 788 3.38 9.99 50.29
C ALA A 788 2.17 10.06 51.24
N GLU A 789 1.41 11.17 51.15
CA GLU A 789 0.19 11.42 51.92
C GLU A 789 -1.03 11.44 51.00
N PRO A 790 -2.23 11.10 51.51
CA PRO A 790 -3.46 11.33 50.80
C PRO A 790 -3.68 12.84 50.55
N LEU A 791 -4.36 13.19 49.49
CA LEU A 791 -4.65 14.59 49.20
C LEU A 791 -5.52 15.21 50.29
N GLN A 792 -5.04 16.25 50.93
CA GLN A 792 -5.66 16.96 52.07
C GLN A 792 -5.76 18.46 51.79
N HIS A 793 -6.67 19.13 52.48
CA HIS A 793 -6.84 20.58 52.42
C HIS A 793 -5.55 21.38 52.62
N LYS A 794 -4.64 20.89 53.50
CA LYS A 794 -3.31 21.54 53.76
C LYS A 794 -2.48 21.67 52.49
N HIS A 795 -2.54 20.70 51.57
CA HIS A 795 -1.79 20.76 50.32
C HIS A 795 -2.36 21.81 49.39
N ILE A 796 -3.69 21.92 49.32
CA ILE A 796 -4.36 22.97 48.54
C ILE A 796 -4.05 24.35 49.08
N LYS A 797 -4.07 24.51 50.45
CA LYS A 797 -3.73 25.75 51.12
C LYS A 797 -2.31 26.20 50.81
N THR A 798 -1.33 25.29 50.90
CA THR A 798 0.06 25.59 50.53
C THR A 798 0.20 26.11 49.09
N VAL A 799 -0.53 25.50 48.14
CA VAL A 799 -0.54 25.93 46.73
C VAL A 799 -1.24 27.29 46.59
N LEU A 800 -2.35 27.50 47.32
CA LEU A 800 -3.05 28.76 47.33
C LEU A 800 -2.18 29.92 47.83
N ASP A 801 -1.50 29.71 48.96
CA ASP A 801 -0.60 30.71 49.53
C ASP A 801 0.54 31.06 48.56
N ALA A 802 1.10 30.08 47.88
CA ALA A 802 2.15 30.31 46.90
C ALA A 802 1.63 31.08 45.62
N THR A 803 0.36 30.88 45.23
CA THR A 803 -0.21 31.54 44.06
C THR A 803 -0.80 32.94 44.35
N GLN A 804 -1.13 33.24 45.60
CA GLN A 804 -1.67 34.57 45.97
C GLN A 804 -0.68 35.72 45.72
N HIS A 805 0.62 35.49 45.84
CA HIS A 805 1.63 36.46 45.47
C HIS A 805 1.58 36.90 44.01
N LEU A 806 1.28 35.97 43.10
CA LEU A 806 1.12 36.27 41.68
C LEU A 806 -0.14 37.08 41.38
N HIS A 807 -1.25 36.82 42.09
CA HIS A 807 -2.52 37.59 41.93
C HIS A 807 -2.41 39.00 42.51
N ASN A 808 -1.69 39.19 43.57
CA ASN A 808 -1.48 40.51 44.16
C ASN A 808 -0.52 41.35 43.30
N ALA A 809 0.49 40.77 42.71
CA ALA A 809 1.37 41.45 41.78
C ALA A 809 0.65 41.88 40.48
N SER A 810 -0.25 41.06 39.92
CA SER A 810 -1.03 41.44 38.72
C SER A 810 -2.04 42.53 38.99
N LYS A 811 -2.71 42.55 40.14
CA LYS A 811 -3.61 43.62 40.56
C LYS A 811 -2.90 44.97 40.79
N ALA A 812 -1.68 44.91 41.38
CA ALA A 812 -0.84 46.09 41.55
C ALA A 812 -0.42 46.69 40.19
N THR A 813 -0.19 45.86 39.19
CA THR A 813 0.16 46.27 37.81
C THR A 813 -1.04 46.86 37.07
N GLU A 814 -2.25 46.30 37.24
CA GLU A 814 -3.49 46.85 36.71
C GLU A 814 -3.87 48.21 37.34
N HIS A 815 -3.73 48.35 38.67
CA HIS A 815 -3.90 49.63 39.35
C HIS A 815 -2.86 50.66 38.93
N ALA A 816 -1.61 50.25 38.73
CA ALA A 816 -0.60 51.16 38.19
C ALA A 816 -0.88 51.60 36.74
N ARG A 817 -1.42 50.73 35.89
CA ARG A 817 -1.84 51.09 34.53
C ARG A 817 -3.06 51.99 34.53
N SER A 818 -4.07 51.75 35.35
CA SER A 818 -5.24 52.62 35.43
C SER A 818 -4.94 54.02 36.05
N SER A 819 -3.89 54.13 36.88
CA SER A 819 -3.46 55.43 37.41
C SER A 819 -2.53 56.24 36.47
N ILE A 820 -2.04 55.64 35.38
CA ILE A 820 -1.24 56.32 34.36
C ILE A 820 -2.15 56.88 33.22
N PHE A 821 -3.38 56.38 33.11
CA PHE A 821 -4.34 56.81 32.08
C PHE A 821 -5.52 57.66 32.63
N ASN A 822 -5.55 58.03 33.91
CA ASN A 822 -6.33 59.09 34.51
C ASN A 822 -5.36 60.24 34.83
#